data_11bf4f9982775711d7322c36c03996a7
#
_entry.id   11bf4f9982775711d7322c36c03996a7
#
_cell.length_a   1.000
_cell.length_b   1.000
_cell.length_c   1.000
_cell.angle_alpha   90.00
_cell.angle_beta   90.00
_cell.angle_gamma   90.00
#
_symmetry.space_group_name_H-M   'P 1'
#
loop_
_entity.id
_entity.type
_entity.pdbx_description
1 polymer ?
#
loop_
_entity_poly.entity_id
_entity_poly.type
_entity_poly.pdbx_seq_one_letter_code
_entity_poly.pdbx_strand_id
1 'polypeptide(L)'
;MDDEIKDMDELTPADEVQGKETHSDYKPADRFDAAAVHHLSGMYKNWFLDYASYVILERAVPHIEDGLKPVQRRILHSMKRMDDGRYNKVANIVGHTMQFHPHGDASIGDALVQLGQKDLLIDTQGNWGNILTGDRAAAPRYIEARLSKFALETVFNPKTTEWQLSYDGRNKEPITLPVKFPLLLAQGAEGIAVGLSSKILPHNLNDICEAAVQYLRNEDFHLYPDFPTGGSIDAAKYNDGQRGGVLKVRAKIEKLDNKTLVIREVPFTKTANSLQESITKAVEKGKIKVRKVEDMTASEVEIQLHLTPGTSSDKTIDALYAFTDCEINISPNCCVIEDNKPKFLTISDVLRNSVEHTKALLKMELEIRKHELEEQLFYNSLERIFIEERIYKERKFETAKNLDEVVAFVDAKLDPYKKTFIREVTREDILRLLEIKMQRILKFNKDKADELIQKIKAEIAEIDKDLSEMVRVTIEWFTHLKEKYGKDHPRHTEIKSFDTIVAAKVVDANEKLYIDSKAGFIGTGLKKAEFVQNCSDLDDVIIFYRDGKYKVIRIADKVFVGKGVIYLQVFKKNDKRTIYNVVYRDGKTGPYYIKRFNVTSITRDKEYDLTSGTDGSRIIYFTANPNGEAELIKITLDPNPNKPKQNIFVEYDFASVLIKGRTAKGKLLTKKNVHRISLKSHGHSTLGGRKVWFDPDINRINYEEHGRFLGEFADQDNILVVLKNGEFYITNFDASNHYEDNILRIEKFIADKPWTAVIYDADNQGYPYLKRFQMEATKRHQNFIGDNPNSQMVLLTDVAYPRIQVTYGGVDASRGTEEFDAEQFVGIKGFKAKGKRLTTWKVDKIEELEPTRFPEEEKKDNNDEGDNGDNTQEEPTTTPIEENLDPDAGKSQQQVIDEITGQLNLFTDE
;
A
#
# COMPACT_ATOMS: atom_id res chain seq x y z
N MET A 1 -45.87 -6.02 41.80
CA MET A 1 -44.70 -6.00 42.70
C MET A 1 -43.50 -5.63 41.81
N ASP A 2 -43.45 -4.55 41.17
CA ASP A 2 -43.50 -3.08 41.42
C ASP A 2 -42.74 -2.69 42.68
N ASP A 3 -41.79 -1.84 42.37
CA ASP A 3 -40.91 -1.04 43.20
C ASP A 3 -39.44 -1.49 43.35
N GLU A 4 -38.67 -0.50 42.96
CA GLU A 4 -37.21 -0.26 43.20
C GLU A 4 -36.30 -0.43 41.99
N ILE A 5 -36.50 0.45 40.97
CA ILE A 5 -35.40 1.00 40.16
C ILE A 5 -35.71 2.49 39.96
N LYS A 6 -35.27 3.31 40.92
CA LYS A 6 -35.06 4.74 40.71
C LYS A 6 -33.77 5.15 41.41
N ASP A 7 -33.07 6.06 40.75
CA ASP A 7 -31.96 6.89 41.18
C ASP A 7 -30.56 6.33 41.04
N MET A 8 -30.05 6.47 39.85
CA MET A 8 -28.64 6.81 39.63
C MET A 8 -28.45 7.52 38.28
N ASP A 9 -29.08 8.68 38.16
CA ASP A 9 -28.72 9.72 37.21
C ASP A 9 -28.71 11.04 37.96
N GLU A 10 -27.54 11.52 38.33
CA GLU A 10 -27.17 12.93 38.50
C GLU A 10 -25.76 13.01 39.11
N LEU A 11 -24.76 12.98 38.21
CA LEU A 11 -23.45 13.52 38.55
C LEU A 11 -23.45 15.00 38.15
N THR A 12 -23.74 15.86 39.10
CA THR A 12 -23.53 17.30 39.01
C THR A 12 -22.05 17.65 38.88
N PRO A 13 -21.75 18.78 38.16
CA PRO A 13 -20.36 19.25 38.04
C PRO A 13 -19.76 19.61 39.42
N ALA A 14 -18.48 19.28 39.57
CA ALA A 14 -17.71 19.58 40.75
C ALA A 14 -17.76 21.09 41.07
N ASP A 15 -18.29 21.42 42.22
CA ASP A 15 -18.19 22.74 42.81
C ASP A 15 -16.73 23.07 43.09
N GLU A 16 -16.32 24.30 42.72
CA GLU A 16 -15.07 24.93 43.11
C GLU A 16 -14.97 24.90 44.63
N VAL A 17 -14.12 24.00 45.16
CA VAL A 17 -13.70 24.04 46.54
C VAL A 17 -12.71 25.19 46.67
N GLN A 18 -13.19 26.36 47.11
CA GLN A 18 -12.36 27.41 47.67
C GLN A 18 -11.49 26.81 48.77
N GLY A 19 -10.18 26.76 48.51
CA GLY A 19 -9.19 26.32 49.48
C GLY A 19 -9.24 27.18 50.74
N LYS A 20 -9.76 26.63 51.80
CA LYS A 20 -9.37 27.10 53.16
C LYS A 20 -7.92 26.67 53.31
N GLU A 21 -7.03 27.66 53.41
CA GLU A 21 -5.69 27.45 53.93
C GLU A 21 -5.79 26.92 55.35
N THR A 22 -5.73 25.60 55.50
CA THR A 22 -5.40 24.98 56.76
C THR A 22 -3.88 25.11 56.88
N HIS A 23 -3.44 26.09 57.67
CA HIS A 23 -2.10 26.06 58.20
C HIS A 23 -1.89 24.74 58.90
N SER A 24 -1.26 23.77 58.22
CA SER A 24 -0.74 22.60 58.90
C SER A 24 0.44 23.08 59.72
N ASP A 25 0.36 22.89 61.01
CA ASP A 25 1.50 23.05 61.96
C ASP A 25 2.56 21.93 61.70
N TYR A 26 2.94 21.76 60.44
CA TYR A 26 4.07 20.93 60.09
C TYR A 26 5.35 21.71 60.38
N LYS A 27 5.88 21.54 61.56
CA LYS A 27 7.27 21.92 61.85
C LYS A 27 8.15 20.92 61.15
N PRO A 28 9.01 21.33 60.19
CA PRO A 28 9.99 20.43 59.61
C PRO A 28 10.82 19.85 60.75
N ALA A 29 10.97 18.56 60.82
CA ALA A 29 11.86 17.91 61.77
C ALA A 29 13.29 18.45 61.55
N ASP A 30 13.86 19.04 62.60
CA ASP A 30 15.20 19.68 62.64
C ASP A 30 16.35 18.65 62.46
N ARG A 31 16.11 17.47 61.96
CA ARG A 31 17.13 16.49 61.60
C ARG A 31 16.78 15.87 60.25
N PHE A 32 17.23 16.54 59.20
CA PHE A 32 17.43 15.84 57.92
C PHE A 32 18.50 14.79 58.18
N ASP A 33 18.11 13.54 58.30
CA ASP A 33 19.03 12.41 58.22
C ASP A 33 19.68 12.50 56.84
N ALA A 34 20.98 12.86 56.77
CA ALA A 34 21.68 13.01 55.47
C ALA A 34 21.70 11.70 54.67
N ALA A 35 21.43 10.58 55.33
CA ALA A 35 21.21 9.28 54.68
C ALA A 35 19.87 9.14 53.94
N ALA A 36 18.88 10.02 54.22
CA ALA A 36 17.56 10.00 53.55
C ALA A 36 17.43 11.00 52.42
N VAL A 37 18.46 11.82 52.15
CA VAL A 37 18.45 12.79 51.05
C VAL A 37 18.89 12.12 49.74
N HIS A 38 17.92 11.76 48.90
CA HIS A 38 18.19 11.26 47.56
C HIS A 38 18.32 12.42 46.58
N HIS A 39 19.48 12.59 45.97
CA HIS A 39 19.68 13.57 44.93
C HIS A 39 18.88 13.17 43.66
N LEU A 40 18.19 14.15 43.06
CA LEU A 40 17.41 13.93 41.82
C LEU A 40 18.28 13.28 40.70
N SER A 41 19.56 13.67 40.64
CA SER A 41 20.52 13.03 39.73
C SER A 41 20.72 11.53 39.99
N GLY A 42 20.74 11.11 41.28
CA GLY A 42 20.83 9.69 41.62
C GLY A 42 19.55 8.91 41.30
N MET A 43 18.38 9.53 41.48
CA MET A 43 17.11 8.94 41.05
C MET A 43 17.07 8.72 39.56
N TYR A 44 17.46 9.71 38.73
CA TYR A 44 17.52 9.55 37.27
C TYR A 44 18.60 8.54 36.85
N LYS A 45 19.78 8.58 37.44
CA LYS A 45 20.90 7.72 37.07
C LYS A 45 20.67 6.23 37.42
N ASN A 46 20.04 5.96 38.55
CA ASN A 46 19.87 4.59 39.02
C ASN A 46 18.43 4.09 38.78
N TRP A 47 17.42 4.68 39.41
CA TRP A 47 16.06 4.14 39.37
C TRP A 47 15.38 4.24 38.01
N PHE A 48 15.53 5.40 37.34
CA PHE A 48 14.94 5.57 36.02
C PHE A 48 15.63 4.68 34.97
N LEU A 49 16.97 4.58 35.05
CA LEU A 49 17.74 3.73 34.14
C LEU A 49 17.40 2.25 34.36
N ASP A 50 17.30 1.80 35.61
CA ASP A 50 16.92 0.43 35.97
C ASP A 50 15.50 0.12 35.44
N TYR A 51 14.56 1.03 35.68
CA TYR A 51 13.21 0.88 35.16
C TYR A 51 13.17 0.90 33.63
N ALA A 52 13.89 1.80 32.98
CA ALA A 52 13.97 1.86 31.51
C ALA A 52 14.56 0.58 30.93
N SER A 53 15.65 0.08 31.52
CA SER A 53 16.28 -1.19 31.16
C SER A 53 15.30 -2.36 31.31
N TYR A 54 14.61 -2.44 32.44
CA TYR A 54 13.59 -3.47 32.69
C TYR A 54 12.46 -3.43 31.62
N VAL A 55 11.93 -2.24 31.29
CA VAL A 55 10.86 -2.11 30.27
C VAL A 55 11.35 -2.53 28.88
N ILE A 56 12.60 -2.24 28.56
CA ILE A 56 13.20 -2.62 27.26
C ILE A 56 13.40 -4.13 27.20
N LEU A 57 14.11 -4.71 28.16
CA LEU A 57 14.57 -6.10 28.11
C LEU A 57 13.47 -7.10 28.49
N GLU A 58 12.64 -6.75 29.49
CA GLU A 58 11.72 -7.70 30.11
C GLU A 58 10.22 -7.47 29.77
N ARG A 59 9.91 -6.52 28.88
CA ARG A 59 8.50 -6.22 28.58
C ARG A 59 8.18 -5.93 27.11
N ALA A 60 8.82 -4.91 26.52
CA ALA A 60 8.33 -4.29 25.30
C ALA A 60 8.96 -4.82 24.02
N VAL A 61 10.22 -5.20 24.05
CA VAL A 61 11.00 -5.59 22.87
C VAL A 61 11.14 -7.11 22.80
N PRO A 62 10.89 -7.74 21.64
CA PRO A 62 11.04 -9.18 21.48
C PRO A 62 12.52 -9.60 21.41
N HIS A 63 12.84 -10.81 21.89
CA HIS A 63 14.15 -11.44 21.70
C HIS A 63 14.30 -11.98 20.28
N ILE A 64 15.52 -11.94 19.74
CA ILE A 64 15.79 -12.37 18.36
C ILE A 64 15.74 -13.91 18.24
N GLU A 65 16.16 -14.63 19.26
CA GLU A 65 16.28 -16.09 19.24
C GLU A 65 14.94 -16.78 19.07
N ASP A 66 13.90 -16.33 19.80
CA ASP A 66 12.58 -16.95 19.77
C ASP A 66 11.47 -16.03 19.21
N GLY A 67 11.79 -14.77 18.95
CA GLY A 67 10.83 -13.80 18.44
C GLY A 67 9.75 -13.38 19.43
N LEU A 68 9.89 -13.69 20.70
CA LEU A 68 8.84 -13.53 21.72
C LEU A 68 9.21 -12.46 22.74
N LYS A 69 8.18 -11.79 23.26
CA LYS A 69 8.28 -11.01 24.48
C LYS A 69 8.22 -11.95 25.71
N PRO A 70 8.78 -11.58 26.87
CA PRO A 70 8.77 -12.43 28.05
C PRO A 70 7.39 -12.95 28.45
N VAL A 71 6.35 -12.12 28.38
CA VAL A 71 4.98 -12.57 28.70
C VAL A 71 4.48 -13.65 27.73
N GLN A 72 4.77 -13.53 26.42
CA GLN A 72 4.36 -14.51 25.42
C GLN A 72 5.08 -15.84 25.61
N ARG A 73 6.40 -15.79 25.89
CA ARG A 73 7.21 -16.97 26.20
C ARG A 73 6.68 -17.70 27.43
N ARG A 74 6.34 -16.99 28.50
CA ARG A 74 5.77 -17.55 29.73
C ARG A 74 4.38 -18.16 29.50
N ILE A 75 3.55 -17.56 28.67
CA ILE A 75 2.27 -18.13 28.26
C ILE A 75 2.46 -19.46 27.55
N LEU A 76 3.31 -19.52 26.51
CA LEU A 76 3.56 -20.73 25.74
C LEU A 76 4.20 -21.82 26.63
N HIS A 77 5.13 -21.46 27.52
CA HIS A 77 5.69 -22.38 28.50
C HIS A 77 4.62 -22.95 29.42
N SER A 78 3.72 -22.12 29.95
CA SER A 78 2.61 -22.54 30.78
C SER A 78 1.66 -23.48 30.04
N MET A 79 1.30 -23.15 28.81
CA MET A 79 0.47 -23.99 27.95
C MET A 79 1.14 -25.37 27.70
N LYS A 80 2.47 -25.39 27.46
CA LYS A 80 3.21 -26.65 27.26
C LYS A 80 3.23 -27.51 28.51
N ARG A 81 3.35 -26.92 29.69
CA ARG A 81 3.28 -27.67 30.97
C ARG A 81 1.90 -28.26 31.25
N MET A 82 0.85 -27.62 30.73
CA MET A 82 -0.55 -28.06 30.88
C MET A 82 -1.03 -28.94 29.72
N ASP A 83 -0.19 -29.17 28.70
CA ASP A 83 -0.57 -29.80 27.45
C ASP A 83 -0.89 -31.29 27.63
N ASP A 84 -2.17 -31.63 27.47
CA ASP A 84 -2.70 -32.99 27.40
C ASP A 84 -3.45 -33.25 26.08
N GLY A 85 -3.29 -32.37 25.09
CA GLY A 85 -3.94 -32.41 23.79
C GLY A 85 -5.38 -31.86 23.75
N ARG A 86 -5.95 -31.51 24.91
CA ARG A 86 -7.30 -30.92 25.02
C ARG A 86 -7.27 -29.41 25.16
N TYR A 87 -8.41 -28.77 24.88
CA TYR A 87 -8.57 -27.34 25.13
C TYR A 87 -8.61 -27.04 26.63
N ASN A 88 -7.94 -26.00 27.05
CA ASN A 88 -7.93 -25.46 28.40
C ASN A 88 -8.61 -24.08 28.45
N LYS A 89 -9.38 -23.81 29.50
CA LYS A 89 -9.92 -22.46 29.74
C LYS A 89 -8.79 -21.43 29.78
N VAL A 90 -8.95 -20.32 29.10
CA VAL A 90 -7.99 -19.20 29.12
C VAL A 90 -7.73 -18.72 30.53
N ALA A 91 -8.76 -18.68 31.39
CA ALA A 91 -8.61 -18.36 32.79
C ALA A 91 -7.62 -19.27 33.54
N ASN A 92 -7.61 -20.58 33.24
CA ASN A 92 -6.68 -21.55 33.84
C ASN A 92 -5.25 -21.32 33.33
N ILE A 93 -5.09 -21.05 32.03
CA ILE A 93 -3.78 -20.74 31.43
C ILE A 93 -3.20 -19.46 32.05
N VAL A 94 -4.03 -18.41 32.20
CA VAL A 94 -3.63 -17.15 32.82
C VAL A 94 -3.18 -17.40 34.27
N GLY A 95 -3.99 -18.12 35.06
CA GLY A 95 -3.65 -18.45 36.45
C GLY A 95 -2.37 -19.28 36.58
N HIS A 96 -2.12 -20.23 35.68
CA HIS A 96 -0.86 -20.99 35.66
C HIS A 96 0.33 -20.13 35.24
N THR A 97 0.13 -19.16 34.32
CA THR A 97 1.21 -18.27 33.85
C THR A 97 1.69 -17.29 34.95
N MET A 98 0.81 -16.94 35.90
CA MET A 98 1.16 -16.08 37.04
C MET A 98 2.27 -16.67 37.92
N GLN A 99 2.56 -17.97 37.86
CA GLN A 99 3.71 -18.59 38.51
C GLN A 99 5.06 -18.12 37.94
N PHE A 100 5.06 -17.58 36.75
CA PHE A 100 6.25 -17.15 36.02
C PHE A 100 6.25 -15.65 35.74
N HIS A 101 5.08 -15.02 35.67
CA HIS A 101 4.92 -13.61 35.28
C HIS A 101 4.41 -12.75 36.45
N PRO A 102 5.25 -11.82 37.00
CA PRO A 102 4.93 -11.04 38.20
C PRO A 102 4.05 -9.81 37.88
N HIS A 103 3.07 -9.95 36.99
CA HIS A 103 2.15 -8.87 36.60
C HIS A 103 0.70 -9.34 36.65
N GLY A 104 -0.26 -8.40 36.57
CA GLY A 104 -1.68 -8.67 36.66
C GLY A 104 -2.20 -9.63 35.56
N ASP A 105 -3.19 -10.43 35.94
CA ASP A 105 -3.88 -11.41 35.11
C ASP A 105 -4.45 -10.85 33.81
N ALA A 106 -4.94 -9.60 33.84
CA ALA A 106 -5.46 -8.93 32.67
C ALA A 106 -4.41 -8.80 31.55
N SER A 107 -3.16 -8.44 31.92
CA SER A 107 -2.07 -8.30 30.92
C SER A 107 -1.69 -9.63 30.25
N ILE A 108 -1.77 -10.73 31.04
CA ILE A 108 -1.53 -12.08 30.52
C ILE A 108 -2.69 -12.49 29.60
N GLY A 109 -3.94 -12.22 30.01
CA GLY A 109 -5.12 -12.49 29.22
C GLY A 109 -5.10 -11.78 27.88
N ASP A 110 -4.80 -10.48 27.87
CA ASP A 110 -4.69 -9.69 26.64
C ASP A 110 -3.58 -10.20 25.70
N ALA A 111 -2.43 -10.56 26.26
CA ALA A 111 -1.32 -11.13 25.48
C ALA A 111 -1.69 -12.51 24.87
N LEU A 112 -2.41 -13.34 25.64
CA LEU A 112 -2.89 -14.65 25.14
C LEU A 112 -3.94 -14.47 24.02
N VAL A 113 -4.86 -13.50 24.16
CA VAL A 113 -5.84 -13.18 23.10
C VAL A 113 -5.13 -12.73 21.84
N GLN A 114 -4.14 -11.83 21.94
CA GLN A 114 -3.36 -11.39 20.77
C GLN A 114 -2.61 -12.55 20.11
N LEU A 115 -2.05 -13.49 20.85
CA LEU A 115 -1.41 -14.68 20.30
C LEU A 115 -2.42 -15.57 19.57
N GLY A 116 -3.61 -15.78 20.16
CA GLY A 116 -4.67 -16.59 19.55
C GLY A 116 -5.24 -15.99 18.27
N GLN A 117 -5.38 -14.67 18.22
CA GLN A 117 -5.87 -13.96 17.03
C GLN A 117 -4.91 -14.00 15.83
N LYS A 118 -3.64 -14.40 16.03
CA LYS A 118 -2.65 -14.58 14.95
C LYS A 118 -2.72 -15.97 14.28
N ASP A 119 -3.53 -16.86 14.80
CA ASP A 119 -3.88 -18.18 14.23
C ASP A 119 -2.67 -19.02 13.74
N LEU A 120 -1.59 -19.03 14.50
CA LEU A 120 -0.39 -19.81 14.19
C LEU A 120 0.04 -20.74 15.32
N LEU A 121 0.21 -20.20 16.53
CA LEU A 121 0.75 -20.95 17.68
C LEU A 121 -0.32 -21.59 18.55
N ILE A 122 -1.55 -21.10 18.49
CA ILE A 122 -2.62 -21.43 19.41
C ILE A 122 -3.89 -21.74 18.62
N ASP A 123 -4.44 -22.94 18.81
CA ASP A 123 -5.79 -23.28 18.39
C ASP A 123 -6.76 -22.65 19.39
N THR A 124 -7.75 -21.94 18.88
CA THR A 124 -8.73 -21.19 19.68
C THR A 124 -10.12 -21.79 19.61
N GLN A 125 -10.87 -21.71 20.72
CA GLN A 125 -12.28 -22.09 20.77
C GLN A 125 -13.10 -21.08 21.54
N GLY A 126 -14.26 -20.69 20.99
CA GLY A 126 -15.13 -19.65 21.52
C GLY A 126 -14.93 -18.29 20.82
N ASN A 127 -15.42 -17.23 21.43
CA ASN A 127 -15.35 -15.88 20.86
C ASN A 127 -14.05 -15.18 21.30
N TRP A 128 -13.05 -15.17 20.41
CA TRP A 128 -11.74 -14.52 20.61
C TRP A 128 -11.69 -13.07 20.08
N GLY A 129 -12.87 -12.49 19.81
CA GLY A 129 -12.98 -11.19 19.17
C GLY A 129 -12.82 -11.28 17.65
N ASN A 130 -12.85 -10.14 17.00
CA ASN A 130 -12.71 -10.06 15.55
C ASN A 130 -11.80 -8.88 15.19
N ILE A 131 -10.68 -9.17 14.54
CA ILE A 131 -9.70 -8.16 14.11
C ILE A 131 -10.23 -7.26 12.99
N LEU A 132 -11.25 -7.73 12.23
CA LEU A 132 -11.84 -6.99 11.11
C LEU A 132 -12.86 -5.96 11.60
N THR A 133 -13.71 -6.33 12.58
CA THR A 133 -14.72 -5.43 13.16
C THR A 133 -14.19 -4.64 14.35
N GLY A 134 -13.18 -5.17 15.06
CA GLY A 134 -12.64 -4.59 16.29
C GLY A 134 -13.37 -5.07 17.55
N ASP A 135 -14.21 -6.10 17.44
CA ASP A 135 -14.91 -6.68 18.57
C ASP A 135 -13.92 -7.32 19.55
N ARG A 136 -14.19 -7.15 20.83
CA ARG A 136 -13.34 -7.71 21.90
C ARG A 136 -13.62 -9.18 22.10
N ALA A 137 -12.59 -9.90 22.57
CA ALA A 137 -12.75 -11.28 23.01
C ALA A 137 -13.69 -11.39 24.23
N ALA A 138 -14.38 -12.52 24.32
CA ALA A 138 -15.16 -12.85 25.51
C ALA A 138 -14.23 -13.00 26.74
N ALA A 139 -14.82 -12.94 27.95
CA ALA A 139 -14.07 -13.07 29.18
C ALA A 139 -13.31 -14.43 29.24
N PRO A 140 -12.10 -14.49 29.85
CA PRO A 140 -11.22 -15.64 29.88
C PRO A 140 -11.86 -16.96 30.38
N ARG A 141 -12.93 -16.87 31.13
CA ARG A 141 -13.69 -18.05 31.65
C ARG A 141 -14.56 -18.74 30.58
N TYR A 142 -14.82 -18.08 29.43
CA TYR A 142 -15.69 -18.61 28.37
C TYR A 142 -14.92 -19.16 27.17
N ILE A 143 -13.74 -18.67 26.92
CA ILE A 143 -12.89 -19.03 25.79
C ILE A 143 -11.84 -20.07 26.19
N GLU A 144 -11.43 -20.87 25.23
CA GLU A 144 -10.51 -21.98 25.44
C GLU A 144 -9.39 -21.97 24.39
N ALA A 145 -8.22 -22.48 24.79
CA ALA A 145 -7.04 -22.55 23.95
C ALA A 145 -6.26 -23.85 24.16
N ARG A 146 -5.54 -24.27 23.12
CA ARG A 146 -4.48 -25.29 23.21
C ARG A 146 -3.36 -24.91 22.24
N LEU A 147 -2.20 -25.55 22.40
CA LEU A 147 -1.09 -25.37 21.45
C LEU A 147 -1.46 -26.00 20.09
N SER A 148 -1.14 -25.29 19.03
CA SER A 148 -1.30 -25.80 17.67
C SER A 148 -0.27 -26.90 17.36
N LYS A 149 -0.51 -27.69 16.34
CA LYS A 149 0.46 -28.68 15.85
C LYS A 149 1.75 -28.00 15.38
N PHE A 150 1.63 -26.85 14.78
CA PHE A 150 2.78 -26.05 14.37
C PHE A 150 3.64 -25.63 15.56
N ALA A 151 3.02 -25.11 16.64
CA ALA A 151 3.75 -24.74 17.84
C ALA A 151 4.44 -25.95 18.51
N LEU A 152 3.77 -27.09 18.61
CA LEU A 152 4.33 -28.30 19.19
C LEU A 152 5.56 -28.82 18.44
N GLU A 153 5.61 -28.63 17.13
CA GLU A 153 6.71 -29.10 16.27
C GLU A 153 7.88 -28.12 16.21
N THR A 154 7.59 -26.80 16.23
CA THR A 154 8.60 -25.78 15.93
C THR A 154 9.16 -25.06 17.15
N VAL A 155 8.40 -25.06 18.29
CA VAL A 155 8.71 -24.15 19.42
C VAL A 155 9.35 -24.90 20.60
N PHE A 156 9.08 -26.17 20.79
CA PHE A 156 9.43 -26.86 22.02
C PHE A 156 10.38 -28.03 21.81
N ASN A 157 11.51 -28.01 22.53
CA ASN A 157 12.35 -29.16 22.77
C ASN A 157 13.04 -29.03 24.13
N PRO A 158 12.64 -29.79 25.17
CA PRO A 158 13.22 -29.69 26.50
C PRO A 158 14.73 -29.95 26.58
N LYS A 159 15.29 -30.70 25.59
CA LYS A 159 16.71 -31.08 25.58
C LYS A 159 17.62 -29.97 25.06
N THR A 160 17.06 -29.05 24.25
CA THR A 160 17.80 -27.92 23.67
C THR A 160 17.42 -26.60 24.35
N THR A 161 16.51 -26.62 25.34
CA THR A 161 16.07 -25.42 26.07
C THR A 161 17.05 -25.11 27.21
N GLU A 162 17.46 -23.85 27.30
CA GLU A 162 18.17 -23.31 28.47
C GLU A 162 17.18 -22.80 29.51
N TRP A 163 17.43 -23.16 30.78
CA TRP A 163 16.50 -22.94 31.89
C TRP A 163 17.07 -21.98 32.91
N GLN A 164 16.21 -21.08 33.41
CA GLN A 164 16.49 -20.23 34.58
C GLN A 164 15.42 -20.41 35.64
N LEU A 165 15.65 -19.87 36.83
CA LEU A 165 14.64 -19.82 37.89
C LEU A 165 13.61 -18.73 37.59
N SER A 166 12.34 -18.99 37.93
CA SER A 166 11.28 -17.98 37.89
C SER A 166 11.58 -16.84 38.90
N TYR A 167 10.88 -15.72 38.78
CA TYR A 167 11.07 -14.54 39.64
C TYR A 167 10.99 -14.84 41.16
N ASP A 168 10.25 -15.86 41.56
CA ASP A 168 10.10 -16.30 42.93
C ASP A 168 11.06 -17.45 43.34
N GLY A 169 11.89 -17.91 42.42
CA GLY A 169 12.85 -18.99 42.60
C GLY A 169 12.27 -20.41 42.78
N ARG A 170 10.93 -20.57 42.65
CA ARG A 170 10.25 -21.85 42.93
C ARG A 170 10.17 -22.76 41.71
N ASN A 171 10.10 -22.18 40.51
CA ASN A 171 9.93 -22.88 39.26
C ASN A 171 11.12 -22.63 38.33
N LYS A 172 11.22 -23.46 37.27
CA LYS A 172 12.12 -23.22 36.15
C LYS A 172 11.31 -22.71 34.98
N GLU A 173 11.81 -21.66 34.34
CA GLU A 173 11.28 -21.12 33.10
C GLU A 173 12.37 -21.07 32.01
N PRO A 174 12.03 -21.12 30.70
CA PRO A 174 13.02 -21.00 29.64
C PRO A 174 13.59 -19.57 29.56
N ILE A 175 14.89 -19.45 29.33
CA ILE A 175 15.51 -18.14 29.01
C ILE A 175 14.96 -17.69 27.65
N THR A 176 15.10 -18.54 26.61
CA THR A 176 14.42 -18.44 25.32
C THR A 176 13.89 -19.82 24.95
N LEU A 177 12.86 -19.87 24.09
CA LEU A 177 12.36 -21.13 23.54
C LEU A 177 13.19 -21.51 22.31
N PRO A 178 13.48 -22.82 22.10
CA PRO A 178 14.25 -23.29 20.97
C PRO A 178 13.41 -23.33 19.68
N VAL A 179 13.08 -22.15 19.17
CA VAL A 179 12.18 -21.98 18.02
C VAL A 179 12.92 -22.24 16.70
N LYS A 180 12.48 -23.26 15.96
CA LYS A 180 13.05 -23.67 14.68
C LYS A 180 12.31 -23.09 13.48
N PHE A 181 12.00 -21.77 13.56
CA PHE A 181 11.28 -21.03 12.53
C PHE A 181 11.43 -19.51 12.77
N PRO A 182 11.48 -18.65 11.75
CA PRO A 182 11.52 -17.19 11.90
C PRO A 182 10.21 -16.62 12.46
N LEU A 183 9.88 -16.98 13.71
CA LEU A 183 8.61 -16.71 14.35
C LEU A 183 8.33 -15.20 14.48
N LEU A 184 9.37 -14.40 14.76
CA LEU A 184 9.27 -12.95 14.84
C LEU A 184 8.71 -12.33 13.55
N LEU A 185 9.13 -12.84 12.41
CA LEU A 185 8.66 -12.34 11.11
C LEU A 185 7.21 -12.78 10.82
N ALA A 186 6.85 -14.02 11.13
CA ALA A 186 5.50 -14.51 10.93
C ALA A 186 4.47 -13.81 11.83
N GLN A 187 4.83 -13.59 13.09
CA GLN A 187 3.92 -13.00 14.07
C GLN A 187 3.92 -11.48 14.05
N GLY A 188 5.03 -10.85 13.64
CA GLY A 188 5.26 -9.45 13.88
C GLY A 188 5.30 -9.10 15.37
N ALA A 189 5.79 -7.92 15.70
CA ALA A 189 5.83 -7.43 17.06
C ALA A 189 5.67 -5.91 17.09
N GLU A 190 4.88 -5.41 18.03
CA GLU A 190 4.78 -3.98 18.32
C GLU A 190 4.96 -3.74 19.82
N GLY A 191 5.82 -2.82 20.19
CA GLY A 191 6.06 -2.47 21.59
C GLY A 191 6.65 -1.08 21.74
N ILE A 192 6.24 -0.40 22.79
CA ILE A 192 6.72 0.93 23.15
C ILE A 192 7.45 0.80 24.50
N ALA A 193 8.75 1.09 24.48
CA ALA A 193 9.59 1.12 25.65
C ALA A 193 10.00 2.56 25.99
N VAL A 194 10.88 2.72 26.97
CA VAL A 194 11.42 4.03 27.35
C VAL A 194 12.54 4.40 26.37
N GLY A 195 12.31 5.44 25.55
CA GLY A 195 13.26 5.90 24.55
C GLY A 195 13.40 5.02 23.29
N LEU A 196 12.76 3.85 23.28
CA LEU A 196 12.79 2.89 22.17
C LEU A 196 11.39 2.42 21.82
N SER A 197 11.21 2.02 20.58
CA SER A 197 10.00 1.32 20.13
C SER A 197 10.40 0.21 19.14
N SER A 198 9.61 -0.85 19.10
CA SER A 198 9.70 -1.89 18.09
C SER A 198 8.39 -1.95 17.31
N LYS A 199 8.47 -1.98 16.00
CA LYS A 199 7.33 -2.19 15.09
C LYS A 199 7.74 -3.04 13.91
N ILE A 200 7.63 -4.35 14.10
CA ILE A 200 7.96 -5.38 13.12
C ILE A 200 6.63 -5.88 12.56
N LEU A 201 6.46 -5.77 11.24
CA LEU A 201 5.22 -6.16 10.58
C LEU A 201 5.19 -7.68 10.34
N PRO A 202 4.01 -8.31 10.33
CA PRO A 202 3.89 -9.74 10.04
C PRO A 202 4.15 -10.04 8.56
N HIS A 203 4.67 -11.23 8.29
CA HIS A 203 4.97 -11.73 6.94
C HIS A 203 4.32 -13.11 6.75
N ASN A 204 4.09 -13.48 5.51
CA ASN A 204 3.46 -14.76 5.15
C ASN A 204 4.38 -15.95 5.46
N LEU A 205 3.80 -17.05 5.97
CA LEU A 205 4.54 -18.26 6.30
C LEU A 205 5.23 -18.87 5.07
N ASN A 206 4.55 -18.92 3.93
CA ASN A 206 5.12 -19.46 2.69
C ASN A 206 6.28 -18.64 2.19
N ASP A 207 6.13 -17.30 2.20
CA ASP A 207 7.19 -16.38 1.76
C ASP A 207 8.42 -16.48 2.67
N ILE A 208 8.22 -16.62 3.98
CA ILE A 208 9.31 -16.83 4.94
C ILE A 208 10.06 -18.14 4.65
N CYS A 209 9.34 -19.25 4.42
CA CYS A 209 9.97 -20.52 4.08
C CYS A 209 10.73 -20.45 2.75
N GLU A 210 10.17 -19.79 1.74
CA GLU A 210 10.83 -19.60 0.45
C GLU A 210 12.09 -18.76 0.58
N ALA A 211 12.01 -17.62 1.26
CA ALA A 211 13.16 -16.75 1.50
C ALA A 211 14.26 -17.45 2.32
N ALA A 212 13.89 -18.30 3.30
CA ALA A 212 14.84 -19.11 4.04
C ALA A 212 15.58 -20.11 3.15
N VAL A 213 14.87 -20.78 2.23
CA VAL A 213 15.47 -21.71 1.25
C VAL A 213 16.37 -20.97 0.26
N GLN A 214 15.93 -19.78 -0.24
CA GLN A 214 16.72 -18.94 -1.13
C GLN A 214 18.03 -18.52 -0.44
N TYR A 215 17.96 -18.04 0.80
CA TYR A 215 19.13 -17.69 1.60
C TYR A 215 20.11 -18.86 1.74
N LEU A 216 19.62 -20.07 2.09
CA LEU A 216 20.46 -21.25 2.25
C LEU A 216 21.11 -21.72 0.95
N ARG A 217 20.53 -21.36 -0.20
CA ARG A 217 21.09 -21.58 -1.55
C ARG A 217 22.01 -20.46 -2.02
N ASN A 218 22.24 -19.43 -1.19
CA ASN A 218 22.93 -18.18 -1.54
C ASN A 218 22.29 -17.44 -2.73
N GLU A 219 20.96 -17.48 -2.82
CA GLU A 219 20.15 -16.71 -3.77
C GLU A 219 19.68 -15.41 -3.10
N ASP A 220 19.40 -14.38 -3.91
CA ASP A 220 18.80 -13.14 -3.41
C ASP A 220 17.33 -13.37 -3.06
N PHE A 221 16.89 -12.74 -1.99
CA PHE A 221 15.50 -12.82 -1.53
C PHE A 221 14.96 -11.46 -1.11
N HIS A 222 13.65 -11.31 -1.20
CA HIS A 222 12.93 -10.15 -0.72
C HIS A 222 11.71 -10.58 0.08
N LEU A 223 11.50 -9.98 1.24
CA LEU A 223 10.35 -10.21 2.09
C LEU A 223 9.52 -8.94 2.24
N TYR A 224 8.24 -9.05 1.94
CA TYR A 224 7.28 -7.97 2.13
C TYR A 224 6.19 -8.39 3.12
N PRO A 225 5.70 -7.44 3.95
CA PRO A 225 4.64 -7.72 4.90
C PRO A 225 3.40 -8.35 4.26
N ASP A 226 2.73 -9.18 5.03
CA ASP A 226 1.43 -9.76 4.73
C ASP A 226 0.50 -9.57 5.92
N PHE A 227 -0.70 -9.05 5.67
CA PHE A 227 -1.63 -8.67 6.72
C PHE A 227 -2.87 -9.56 6.71
N PRO A 228 -3.32 -10.05 7.87
CA PRO A 228 -4.53 -10.87 7.94
C PRO A 228 -5.81 -10.11 7.53
N THR A 229 -5.75 -8.77 7.49
CA THR A 229 -6.84 -7.92 7.02
C THR A 229 -6.86 -7.72 5.50
N GLY A 230 -5.88 -8.25 4.77
CA GLY A 230 -5.73 -8.06 3.32
C GLY A 230 -5.28 -6.65 2.94
N GLY A 231 -5.87 -6.13 1.87
CA GLY A 231 -5.54 -4.83 1.29
C GLY A 231 -4.38 -4.88 0.30
N SER A 232 -3.93 -3.72 -0.11
CA SER A 232 -2.79 -3.57 -1.02
C SER A 232 -1.68 -2.77 -0.36
N ILE A 233 -0.42 -3.07 -0.71
CA ILE A 233 0.75 -2.34 -0.20
C ILE A 233 1.61 -1.79 -1.33
N ASP A 234 2.12 -0.58 -1.13
CA ASP A 234 3.23 -0.02 -1.90
C ASP A 234 4.50 -0.04 -1.03
N ALA A 235 5.41 -0.93 -1.41
CA ALA A 235 6.65 -1.20 -0.68
C ALA A 235 7.87 -0.43 -1.25
N ALA A 236 7.69 0.49 -2.21
CA ALA A 236 8.81 1.20 -2.86
C ALA A 236 9.72 1.95 -1.86
N LYS A 237 9.17 2.36 -0.70
CA LYS A 237 9.89 3.05 0.37
C LYS A 237 9.98 2.24 1.67
N TYR A 238 9.75 0.94 1.62
CA TYR A 238 9.74 0.07 2.81
C TYR A 238 11.09 -0.02 3.51
N ASN A 239 12.19 0.09 2.75
CA ASN A 239 13.56 0.06 3.24
C ASN A 239 13.85 -1.14 4.16
N ASP A 240 13.43 -2.34 3.76
CA ASP A 240 13.64 -3.60 4.48
C ASP A 240 13.29 -3.53 5.99
N GLY A 241 12.22 -2.78 6.32
CA GLY A 241 11.72 -2.66 7.70
C GLY A 241 12.55 -1.77 8.63
N GLN A 242 13.55 -1.06 8.13
CA GLN A 242 14.37 -0.16 8.94
C GLN A 242 13.63 1.13 9.33
N ARG A 243 14.11 1.76 10.39
CA ARG A 243 13.65 3.07 10.83
C ARG A 243 13.81 4.10 9.70
N GLY A 244 12.74 4.87 9.44
CA GLY A 244 12.67 5.83 8.34
C GLY A 244 12.04 5.26 7.06
N GLY A 245 11.90 3.94 6.96
CA GLY A 245 11.08 3.31 5.94
C GLY A 245 9.61 3.68 6.08
N VAL A 246 8.86 3.65 4.97
CA VAL A 246 7.42 3.89 4.94
C VAL A 246 6.75 2.87 4.03
N LEU A 247 5.78 2.16 4.56
CA LEU A 247 4.90 1.28 3.82
C LEU A 247 3.53 1.95 3.68
N LYS A 248 3.05 2.14 2.46
CA LYS A 248 1.69 2.59 2.23
C LYS A 248 0.77 1.39 2.14
N VAL A 249 -0.37 1.48 2.82
CA VAL A 249 -1.38 0.41 2.84
C VAL A 249 -2.71 0.99 2.43
N ARG A 250 -3.38 0.38 1.45
CA ARG A 250 -4.70 0.77 0.94
C ARG A 250 -5.74 -0.31 1.19
N ALA A 251 -6.95 0.14 1.53
CA ALA A 251 -8.15 -0.69 1.48
C ALA A 251 -8.42 -1.19 0.06
N LYS A 252 -9.02 -2.36 -0.07
CA LYS A 252 -9.53 -2.84 -1.36
C LYS A 252 -10.92 -2.31 -1.58
N ILE A 253 -11.06 -1.42 -2.56
CA ILE A 253 -12.32 -0.77 -2.93
C ILE A 253 -12.73 -1.27 -4.31
N GLU A 254 -13.94 -1.80 -4.42
CA GLU A 254 -14.52 -2.32 -5.66
C GLU A 254 -15.74 -1.48 -6.05
N LYS A 255 -15.97 -1.36 -7.35
CA LYS A 255 -17.18 -0.74 -7.89
C LYS A 255 -18.24 -1.81 -8.09
N LEU A 256 -19.31 -1.78 -7.31
CA LEU A 256 -20.42 -2.70 -7.46
C LEU A 256 -21.32 -2.27 -8.63
N ASP A 257 -21.62 -0.99 -8.69
CA ASP A 257 -22.35 -0.33 -9.77
C ASP A 257 -21.97 1.15 -9.89
N ASN A 258 -22.58 1.89 -10.81
CA ASN A 258 -22.28 3.32 -11.03
C ASN A 258 -22.64 4.25 -9.84
N LYS A 259 -23.27 3.73 -8.80
CA LYS A 259 -23.76 4.50 -7.64
C LYS A 259 -23.29 3.94 -6.31
N THR A 260 -22.67 2.74 -6.33
CA THR A 260 -22.29 2.03 -5.11
C THR A 260 -20.85 1.51 -5.22
N LEU A 261 -20.02 1.92 -4.26
CA LEU A 261 -18.71 1.37 -4.02
C LEU A 261 -18.76 0.42 -2.83
N VAL A 262 -17.91 -0.60 -2.82
CA VAL A 262 -17.81 -1.55 -1.72
C VAL A 262 -16.36 -1.67 -1.28
N ILE A 263 -16.13 -1.58 0.03
CA ILE A 263 -14.83 -1.87 0.62
C ILE A 263 -14.85 -3.33 1.05
N ARG A 264 -13.94 -4.15 0.51
CA ARG A 264 -13.81 -5.59 0.78
C ARG A 264 -12.73 -5.93 1.78
N GLU A 265 -11.69 -5.12 1.87
CA GLU A 265 -10.57 -5.34 2.78
C GLU A 265 -10.16 -4.00 3.40
N VAL A 266 -9.78 -4.05 4.70
CA VAL A 266 -9.38 -2.86 5.45
C VAL A 266 -7.87 -2.77 5.61
N PRO A 267 -7.28 -1.57 5.68
CA PRO A 267 -5.86 -1.42 5.94
C PRO A 267 -5.46 -2.00 7.30
N PHE A 268 -4.29 -2.60 7.37
CA PHE A 268 -3.75 -3.14 8.62
C PHE A 268 -3.78 -2.08 9.75
N THR A 269 -4.13 -2.46 10.96
CA THR A 269 -4.39 -1.62 12.14
C THR A 269 -5.73 -0.86 12.14
N LYS A 270 -6.53 -0.97 11.08
CA LYS A 270 -7.88 -0.38 11.04
C LYS A 270 -8.93 -1.48 11.09
N THR A 271 -10.09 -1.13 11.61
CA THR A 271 -11.26 -2.01 11.66
C THR A 271 -12.39 -1.43 10.82
N ALA A 272 -13.37 -2.23 10.44
CA ALA A 272 -14.54 -1.77 9.70
C ALA A 272 -15.21 -0.57 10.41
N ASN A 273 -15.41 -0.65 11.72
CA ASN A 273 -15.97 0.44 12.52
C ASN A 273 -15.13 1.72 12.45
N SER A 274 -13.79 1.61 12.66
CA SER A 274 -12.91 2.79 12.64
C SER A 274 -12.84 3.43 11.25
N LEU A 275 -12.90 2.61 10.20
CA LEU A 275 -12.88 3.07 8.82
C LEU A 275 -14.18 3.80 8.45
N GLN A 276 -15.33 3.23 8.86
CA GLN A 276 -16.65 3.87 8.70
C GLN A 276 -16.72 5.23 9.41
N GLU A 277 -16.18 5.34 10.64
CA GLU A 277 -16.09 6.62 11.33
C GLU A 277 -15.22 7.64 10.58
N SER A 278 -14.06 7.19 10.05
CA SER A 278 -13.15 8.04 9.27
C SER A 278 -13.85 8.57 8.01
N ILE A 279 -14.58 7.70 7.29
CA ILE A 279 -15.35 8.06 6.10
C ILE A 279 -16.48 9.05 6.47
N THR A 280 -17.23 8.76 7.52
CA THR A 280 -18.33 9.64 7.99
C THR A 280 -17.81 11.03 8.33
N LYS A 281 -16.72 11.13 9.06
CA LYS A 281 -16.05 12.42 9.37
C LYS A 281 -15.61 13.18 8.11
N ALA A 282 -15.16 12.48 7.07
CA ALA A 282 -14.78 13.09 5.79
C ALA A 282 -16.01 13.58 5.00
N VAL A 283 -17.11 12.85 5.04
CA VAL A 283 -18.41 13.25 4.45
C VAL A 283 -18.97 14.49 5.16
N GLU A 284 -19.01 14.51 6.49
CA GLU A 284 -19.46 15.66 7.29
C GLU A 284 -18.64 16.93 7.00
N LYS A 285 -17.34 16.78 6.78
CA LYS A 285 -16.45 17.88 6.37
C LYS A 285 -16.61 18.27 4.88
N GLY A 286 -17.53 17.64 4.14
CA GLY A 286 -17.75 17.90 2.72
C GLY A 286 -16.57 17.52 1.80
N LYS A 287 -15.64 16.67 2.24
CA LYS A 287 -14.50 16.22 1.43
C LYS A 287 -14.88 15.12 0.43
N ILE A 288 -15.92 14.36 0.75
CA ILE A 288 -16.40 13.22 -0.03
C ILE A 288 -17.94 13.31 -0.16
N LYS A 289 -18.45 13.00 -1.34
CA LYS A 289 -19.89 13.03 -1.64
C LYS A 289 -20.51 11.63 -1.58
N VAL A 290 -20.65 11.10 -0.39
CA VAL A 290 -21.36 9.86 -0.12
C VAL A 290 -22.69 10.18 0.57
N ARG A 291 -23.79 9.60 0.07
CA ARG A 291 -25.13 9.79 0.63
C ARG A 291 -25.38 8.93 1.87
N LYS A 292 -24.89 7.68 1.84
CA LYS A 292 -25.10 6.69 2.89
C LYS A 292 -23.89 5.75 2.96
N VAL A 293 -23.52 5.37 4.16
CA VAL A 293 -22.52 4.33 4.46
C VAL A 293 -23.23 3.21 5.18
N GLU A 294 -23.14 1.99 4.70
CA GLU A 294 -23.76 0.79 5.30
C GLU A 294 -22.68 -0.25 5.55
N ASP A 295 -22.61 -0.72 6.78
CA ASP A 295 -21.72 -1.81 7.17
C ASP A 295 -22.51 -3.14 7.13
N MET A 296 -22.13 -4.00 6.21
CA MET A 296 -22.70 -5.34 6.01
C MET A 296 -21.69 -6.43 6.38
N THR A 297 -20.63 -6.05 7.09
CA THR A 297 -19.54 -6.94 7.49
C THR A 297 -20.04 -8.12 8.31
N ALA A 298 -19.68 -9.32 7.90
CA ALA A 298 -20.00 -10.56 8.60
C ALA A 298 -18.71 -11.39 8.79
N SER A 299 -18.50 -12.48 8.05
CA SER A 299 -17.23 -13.21 7.99
C SER A 299 -16.16 -12.47 7.19
N GLU A 300 -16.58 -11.68 6.22
CA GLU A 300 -15.75 -10.85 5.37
C GLU A 300 -16.17 -9.39 5.49
N VAL A 301 -15.25 -8.48 5.23
CA VAL A 301 -15.55 -7.05 5.27
C VAL A 301 -16.41 -6.68 4.05
N GLU A 302 -17.52 -6.00 4.33
CA GLU A 302 -18.38 -5.41 3.31
C GLU A 302 -18.95 -4.07 3.78
N ILE A 303 -18.29 -2.97 3.41
CA ILE A 303 -18.77 -1.62 3.69
C ILE A 303 -19.26 -1.01 2.37
N GLN A 304 -20.56 -0.80 2.24
CA GLN A 304 -21.19 -0.23 1.05
C GLN A 304 -21.28 1.29 1.16
N LEU A 305 -20.84 1.99 0.12
CA LEU A 305 -20.83 3.44 0.02
C LEU A 305 -21.75 3.87 -1.12
N HIS A 306 -22.91 4.41 -0.80
CA HIS A 306 -23.87 4.91 -1.79
C HIS A 306 -23.51 6.34 -2.19
N LEU A 307 -23.12 6.53 -3.44
CA LEU A 307 -22.69 7.82 -3.97
C LEU A 307 -23.86 8.78 -4.19
N THR A 308 -23.59 10.08 -4.11
CA THR A 308 -24.53 11.11 -4.50
C THR A 308 -24.68 11.12 -6.03
N PRO A 309 -25.90 11.24 -6.60
CA PRO A 309 -26.08 11.33 -8.05
C PRO A 309 -25.20 12.38 -8.70
N GLY A 310 -24.55 12.05 -9.83
CA GLY A 310 -23.63 12.93 -10.55
C GLY A 310 -22.22 13.00 -9.95
N THR A 311 -21.84 12.03 -9.12
CA THR A 311 -20.50 11.90 -8.57
C THR A 311 -19.76 10.77 -9.28
N SER A 312 -18.54 11.01 -9.74
CA SER A 312 -17.68 10.01 -10.35
C SER A 312 -17.19 9.00 -9.31
N SER A 313 -17.27 7.71 -9.61
CA SER A 313 -16.79 6.64 -8.74
C SER A 313 -15.25 6.69 -8.59
N ASP A 314 -14.52 6.85 -9.68
CA ASP A 314 -13.05 6.89 -9.69
C ASP A 314 -12.53 8.07 -8.85
N LYS A 315 -13.12 9.26 -9.05
CA LYS A 315 -12.79 10.44 -8.22
C LYS A 315 -13.10 10.24 -6.75
N THR A 316 -14.18 9.52 -6.44
CA THR A 316 -14.54 9.21 -5.05
C THR A 316 -13.58 8.21 -4.43
N ILE A 317 -13.10 7.20 -5.17
CA ILE A 317 -12.08 6.26 -4.70
C ILE A 317 -10.78 7.00 -4.35
N ASP A 318 -10.34 7.90 -5.22
CA ASP A 318 -9.18 8.75 -4.96
C ASP A 318 -9.38 9.65 -3.74
N ALA A 319 -10.60 10.22 -3.57
CA ALA A 319 -10.94 11.02 -2.41
C ALA A 319 -10.95 10.20 -1.11
N LEU A 320 -11.43 8.95 -1.15
CA LEU A 320 -11.37 8.02 -0.02
C LEU A 320 -9.93 7.77 0.41
N TYR A 321 -9.02 7.50 -0.53
CA TYR A 321 -7.59 7.34 -0.22
C TYR A 321 -6.93 8.64 0.29
N ALA A 322 -7.33 9.80 -0.23
CA ALA A 322 -6.72 11.08 0.14
C ALA A 322 -7.19 11.64 1.49
N PHE A 323 -8.43 11.37 1.91
CA PHE A 323 -9.08 12.05 3.04
C PHE A 323 -9.56 11.14 4.17
N THR A 324 -9.41 9.83 4.01
CA THR A 324 -9.84 8.84 5.03
C THR A 324 -8.72 7.85 5.33
N ASP A 325 -8.98 6.98 6.29
CA ASP A 325 -8.09 5.88 6.65
C ASP A 325 -8.09 4.72 5.62
N CYS A 326 -8.72 4.90 4.44
CA CYS A 326 -8.60 3.95 3.33
C CYS A 326 -7.18 3.86 2.77
N GLU A 327 -6.34 4.89 2.92
CA GLU A 327 -4.89 4.83 2.75
C GLU A 327 -4.22 5.26 4.05
N ILE A 328 -3.31 4.43 4.55
CA ILE A 328 -2.48 4.75 5.73
C ILE A 328 -1.00 4.55 5.44
N ASN A 329 -0.17 5.26 6.18
CA ASN A 329 1.28 5.07 6.17
C ASN A 329 1.71 4.36 7.45
N ILE A 330 2.47 3.27 7.31
CA ILE A 330 3.07 2.55 8.42
C ILE A 330 4.58 2.74 8.35
N SER A 331 5.16 3.21 9.45
CA SER A 331 6.61 3.33 9.58
C SER A 331 7.13 2.17 10.43
N PRO A 332 7.84 1.21 9.82
CA PRO A 332 8.44 0.09 10.55
C PRO A 332 9.64 0.56 11.39
N ASN A 333 9.98 -0.22 12.38
CA ASN A 333 11.18 -0.06 13.19
C ASN A 333 11.56 -1.40 13.80
N CYS A 334 12.45 -2.13 13.16
CA CYS A 334 12.87 -3.44 13.61
C CYS A 334 13.91 -3.32 14.73
N CYS A 335 13.40 -3.31 15.98
CA CYS A 335 14.21 -3.34 17.18
C CYS A 335 13.99 -4.66 17.93
N VAL A 336 15.07 -5.36 18.25
CA VAL A 336 15.08 -6.68 18.94
C VAL A 336 16.07 -6.67 20.07
N ILE A 337 15.94 -7.63 21.00
CA ILE A 337 16.96 -7.91 22.01
C ILE A 337 17.85 -9.05 21.50
N GLU A 338 19.15 -8.80 21.51
CA GLU A 338 20.20 -9.77 21.25
C GLU A 338 21.32 -9.57 22.27
N ASP A 339 21.79 -10.63 22.92
CA ASP A 339 22.78 -10.58 24.01
C ASP A 339 22.47 -9.54 25.11
N ASN A 340 21.21 -9.48 25.54
CA ASN A 340 20.71 -8.51 26.52
C ASN A 340 20.91 -7.03 26.13
N LYS A 341 20.96 -6.73 24.83
CA LYS A 341 21.06 -5.37 24.28
C LYS A 341 20.05 -5.14 23.18
N PRO A 342 19.43 -3.97 23.10
CA PRO A 342 18.59 -3.61 21.96
C PRO A 342 19.45 -3.39 20.72
N LYS A 343 19.08 -4.05 19.61
CA LYS A 343 19.68 -3.91 18.29
C LYS A 343 18.64 -3.51 17.27
N PHE A 344 19.03 -2.68 16.29
CA PHE A 344 18.21 -2.31 15.15
C PHE A 344 18.72 -3.08 13.93
N LEU A 345 17.86 -3.91 13.36
CA LEU A 345 18.19 -4.81 12.27
C LEU A 345 17.29 -4.53 11.06
N THR A 346 17.64 -5.10 9.90
CA THR A 346 16.74 -5.24 8.77
C THR A 346 15.88 -6.50 8.93
N ILE A 347 14.78 -6.59 8.19
CA ILE A 347 13.97 -7.82 8.11
C ILE A 347 14.79 -8.98 7.53
N SER A 348 15.62 -8.68 6.55
CA SER A 348 16.55 -9.64 5.96
C SER A 348 17.57 -10.16 6.97
N ASP A 349 18.09 -9.31 7.87
CA ASP A 349 19.00 -9.75 8.92
C ASP A 349 18.30 -10.62 9.96
N VAL A 350 17.06 -10.29 10.33
CA VAL A 350 16.24 -11.12 11.22
C VAL A 350 16.01 -12.50 10.61
N LEU A 351 15.70 -12.57 9.30
CA LEU A 351 15.56 -13.86 8.62
C LEU A 351 16.86 -14.67 8.67
N ARG A 352 18.00 -14.06 8.30
CA ARG A 352 19.31 -14.72 8.33
C ARG A 352 19.62 -15.28 9.71
N ASN A 353 19.49 -14.45 10.75
CA ASN A 353 19.71 -14.88 12.13
C ASN A 353 18.81 -16.06 12.52
N SER A 354 17.50 -15.97 12.21
CA SER A 354 16.55 -17.03 12.55
C SER A 354 16.82 -18.34 11.79
N VAL A 355 17.26 -18.27 10.53
CA VAL A 355 17.63 -19.45 9.73
C VAL A 355 18.90 -20.11 10.27
N GLU A 356 19.94 -19.33 10.60
CA GLU A 356 21.16 -19.87 11.20
C GLU A 356 20.90 -20.45 12.61
N HIS A 357 20.05 -19.78 13.40
CA HIS A 357 19.60 -20.32 14.70
C HIS A 357 18.83 -21.64 14.53
N THR A 358 17.91 -21.74 13.56
CA THR A 358 17.20 -22.98 13.22
C THR A 358 18.17 -24.10 12.85
N LYS A 359 19.16 -23.81 11.99
CA LYS A 359 20.19 -24.75 11.59
C LYS A 359 21.04 -25.24 12.77
N ALA A 360 21.38 -24.32 13.70
CA ALA A 360 22.12 -24.67 14.91
C ALA A 360 21.30 -25.59 15.85
N LEU A 361 19.99 -25.30 16.02
CA LEU A 361 19.09 -26.14 16.81
C LEU A 361 18.87 -27.52 16.19
N LEU A 362 18.67 -27.62 14.89
CA LEU A 362 18.57 -28.90 14.20
C LEU A 362 19.85 -29.73 14.34
N LYS A 363 21.02 -29.09 14.24
CA LYS A 363 22.30 -29.74 14.48
C LYS A 363 22.40 -30.28 15.91
N MET A 364 22.06 -29.44 16.89
CA MET A 364 22.07 -29.84 18.32
C MET A 364 21.12 -31.00 18.59
N GLU A 365 19.93 -31.03 17.98
CA GLU A 365 18.99 -32.14 18.11
C GLU A 365 19.56 -33.43 17.52
N LEU A 366 20.22 -33.37 16.38
CA LEU A 366 20.88 -34.53 15.76
C LEU A 366 22.06 -35.03 16.61
N GLU A 367 22.89 -34.12 17.15
CA GLU A 367 24.02 -34.47 18.06
C GLU A 367 23.51 -35.17 19.33
N ILE A 368 22.47 -34.62 19.96
CA ILE A 368 21.83 -35.25 21.11
C ILE A 368 21.26 -36.63 20.76
N ARG A 369 20.58 -36.76 19.62
CA ARG A 369 20.02 -38.03 19.17
C ARG A 369 21.10 -39.05 18.89
N LYS A 370 22.21 -38.65 18.25
CA LYS A 370 23.38 -39.46 18.00
C LYS A 370 23.96 -40.00 19.33
N HIS A 371 24.19 -39.10 20.29
CA HIS A 371 24.69 -39.48 21.61
C HIS A 371 23.78 -40.47 22.33
N GLU A 372 22.47 -40.28 22.27
CA GLU A 372 21.49 -41.21 22.84
C GLU A 372 21.55 -42.59 22.17
N LEU A 373 21.71 -42.64 20.85
CA LEU A 373 21.87 -43.89 20.09
C LEU A 373 23.20 -44.54 20.37
N GLU A 374 24.28 -43.80 20.53
CA GLU A 374 25.60 -44.30 20.91
C GLU A 374 25.54 -44.93 22.30
N GLU A 375 24.90 -44.28 23.27
CA GLU A 375 24.68 -44.86 24.60
C GLU A 375 23.78 -46.13 24.57
N GLN A 376 22.75 -46.13 23.73
CA GLN A 376 21.92 -47.33 23.51
C GLN A 376 22.72 -48.45 22.85
N LEU A 377 23.55 -48.15 21.86
CA LEU A 377 24.42 -49.12 21.20
C LEU A 377 25.42 -49.72 22.19
N PHE A 378 26.04 -48.87 22.98
CA PHE A 378 26.99 -49.28 24.04
C PHE A 378 26.32 -50.21 25.04
N TYR A 379 25.19 -49.82 25.59
CA TYR A 379 24.48 -50.65 26.59
C TYR A 379 23.97 -51.97 26.00
N ASN A 380 23.35 -51.98 24.83
CA ASN A 380 22.88 -53.19 24.17
C ASN A 380 24.06 -54.14 23.83
N SER A 381 25.22 -53.59 23.47
CA SER A 381 26.41 -54.37 23.21
C SER A 381 26.98 -55.01 24.49
N LEU A 382 27.00 -54.25 25.62
CA LEU A 382 27.37 -54.77 26.93
C LEU A 382 26.42 -55.87 27.43
N GLU A 383 25.09 -55.65 27.34
CA GLU A 383 24.08 -56.60 27.73
C GLU A 383 24.21 -57.89 26.91
N ARG A 384 24.40 -57.78 25.60
CA ARG A 384 24.61 -58.93 24.71
C ARG A 384 25.81 -59.79 25.18
N ILE A 385 27.00 -59.17 25.38
CA ILE A 385 28.21 -59.88 25.80
C ILE A 385 28.01 -60.50 27.16
N PHE A 386 27.43 -59.76 28.13
CA PHE A 386 27.18 -60.27 29.47
C PHE A 386 26.30 -61.54 29.47
N ILE A 387 25.28 -61.57 28.61
CA ILE A 387 24.36 -62.72 28.49
C ILE A 387 24.96 -63.86 27.64
N GLU A 388 25.59 -63.55 26.47
CA GLU A 388 26.20 -64.56 25.58
C GLU A 388 27.35 -65.33 26.26
N GLU A 389 28.26 -64.60 26.91
CA GLU A 389 29.38 -65.17 27.62
C GLU A 389 28.97 -65.75 28.98
N ARG A 390 27.67 -65.67 29.34
CA ARG A 390 27.13 -66.21 30.58
C ARG A 390 27.89 -65.78 31.83
N ILE A 391 28.42 -64.52 31.84
CA ILE A 391 29.24 -63.97 32.93
C ILE A 391 28.56 -64.14 34.29
N TYR A 392 27.22 -64.00 34.30
CA TYR A 392 26.33 -64.12 35.47
C TYR A 392 26.25 -65.57 36.02
N LYS A 393 26.75 -66.61 35.28
CA LYS A 393 26.76 -68.03 35.71
C LYS A 393 28.14 -68.50 36.18
N GLU A 394 29.13 -67.71 36.11
CA GLU A 394 30.45 -68.11 36.55
C GLU A 394 30.56 -68.22 38.04
N ARG A 395 31.27 -69.29 38.54
CA ARG A 395 31.42 -69.59 39.98
C ARG A 395 31.94 -68.37 40.79
N LYS A 396 32.85 -67.62 40.24
CA LYS A 396 33.36 -66.35 40.92
C LYS A 396 32.31 -65.28 41.08
N PHE A 397 31.36 -65.17 40.16
CA PHE A 397 30.22 -64.26 40.29
C PHE A 397 29.27 -64.69 41.41
N GLU A 398 28.98 -66.00 41.48
CA GLU A 398 28.05 -66.52 42.46
C GLU A 398 28.66 -66.58 43.91
N THR A 399 29.99 -66.69 44.03
CA THR A 399 30.68 -66.85 45.33
C THR A 399 31.30 -65.52 45.86
N ALA A 400 31.15 -64.42 45.16
CA ALA A 400 31.64 -63.12 45.60
C ALA A 400 31.04 -62.68 46.96
N LYS A 401 31.84 -62.10 47.82
CA LYS A 401 31.44 -61.73 49.20
C LYS A 401 30.80 -60.35 49.27
N ASN A 402 31.06 -59.52 48.31
CA ASN A 402 30.51 -58.16 48.30
C ASN A 402 30.31 -57.69 46.83
N LEU A 403 29.60 -56.59 46.65
CA LEU A 403 29.25 -56.02 45.33
C LEU A 403 30.49 -55.52 44.56
N ASP A 404 31.54 -55.06 45.29
CA ASP A 404 32.74 -54.54 44.68
C ASP A 404 33.58 -55.67 44.03
N GLU A 405 33.59 -56.87 44.64
CA GLU A 405 34.20 -58.08 44.05
C GLU A 405 33.48 -58.53 42.80
N VAL A 406 32.12 -58.42 42.78
CA VAL A 406 31.33 -58.71 41.60
C VAL A 406 31.61 -57.74 40.46
N VAL A 407 31.64 -56.44 40.77
CA VAL A 407 31.95 -55.38 39.82
C VAL A 407 33.35 -55.57 39.23
N ALA A 408 34.36 -55.78 40.04
CA ALA A 408 35.73 -56.04 39.55
C ALA A 408 35.82 -57.30 38.70
N PHE A 409 35.06 -58.35 39.05
CA PHE A 409 35.04 -59.58 38.28
C PHE A 409 34.39 -59.38 36.91
N VAL A 410 33.23 -58.70 36.86
CA VAL A 410 32.53 -58.40 35.58
C VAL A 410 33.38 -57.47 34.71
N ASP A 411 34.04 -56.45 35.31
CA ASP A 411 34.95 -55.56 34.58
C ASP A 411 36.06 -56.32 33.90
N ALA A 412 36.79 -57.22 34.68
CA ALA A 412 37.85 -58.05 34.14
C ALA A 412 37.39 -59.02 33.04
N LYS A 413 36.14 -59.50 33.10
CA LYS A 413 35.58 -60.36 32.04
C LYS A 413 35.22 -59.59 30.79
N LEU A 414 34.91 -58.29 30.88
CA LEU A 414 34.69 -57.43 29.78
C LEU A 414 35.97 -56.90 29.09
N ASP A 415 37.14 -57.04 29.70
CA ASP A 415 38.44 -56.59 29.18
C ASP A 415 38.71 -56.96 27.69
N PRO A 416 38.45 -58.21 27.22
CA PRO A 416 38.71 -58.60 25.84
C PRO A 416 37.85 -57.78 24.84
N TYR A 417 36.68 -57.27 25.31
CA TYR A 417 35.69 -56.58 24.48
C TYR A 417 35.78 -55.08 24.61
N LYS A 418 36.50 -54.54 25.58
CA LYS A 418 36.60 -53.06 25.86
C LYS A 418 37.05 -52.25 24.62
N LYS A 419 37.90 -52.85 23.78
CA LYS A 419 38.37 -52.20 22.54
C LYS A 419 37.32 -52.04 21.46
N THR A 420 36.18 -52.74 21.59
CA THR A 420 35.08 -52.69 20.62
C THR A 420 34.01 -51.69 21.01
N PHE A 421 34.11 -51.12 22.22
CA PHE A 421 33.16 -50.16 22.73
C PHE A 421 33.52 -48.73 22.36
N ILE A 422 32.50 -47.89 22.25
CA ILE A 422 32.64 -46.49 21.89
C ILE A 422 33.29 -45.67 23.03
N ARG A 423 33.07 -46.09 24.28
CA ARG A 423 33.62 -45.47 25.50
C ARG A 423 34.05 -46.53 26.54
N GLU A 424 34.76 -46.08 27.54
CA GLU A 424 35.15 -46.94 28.64
C GLU A 424 33.95 -47.40 29.47
N VAL A 425 34.00 -48.62 29.99
CA VAL A 425 33.01 -49.20 30.84
C VAL A 425 33.19 -48.62 32.26
N THR A 426 32.16 -47.97 32.74
CA THR A 426 32.15 -47.40 34.10
C THR A 426 31.58 -48.42 35.12
N ARG A 427 31.85 -48.15 36.42
CA ARG A 427 31.22 -48.89 37.52
C ARG A 427 29.69 -48.89 37.42
N GLU A 428 29.11 -47.72 37.07
CA GLU A 428 27.65 -47.59 36.94
C GLU A 428 27.07 -48.42 35.82
N ASP A 429 27.78 -48.58 34.72
CA ASP A 429 27.36 -49.47 33.63
C ASP A 429 27.29 -50.94 34.07
N ILE A 430 28.26 -51.37 34.88
CA ILE A 430 28.28 -52.72 35.44
C ILE A 430 27.15 -52.91 36.47
N LEU A 431 26.93 -51.92 37.32
CA LEU A 431 25.81 -51.96 38.24
C LEU A 431 24.47 -52.11 37.50
N ARG A 432 24.29 -51.36 36.43
CA ARG A 432 23.11 -51.45 35.55
C ARG A 432 22.99 -52.81 34.88
N LEU A 433 24.07 -53.46 34.49
CA LEU A 433 24.04 -54.84 34.03
C LEU A 433 23.58 -55.83 35.10
N LEU A 434 23.97 -55.62 36.35
CA LEU A 434 23.54 -56.45 37.47
C LEU A 434 22.04 -56.31 37.84
N GLU A 435 21.39 -55.21 37.41
CA GLU A 435 19.96 -54.98 37.60
C GLU A 435 19.10 -55.66 36.53
N ILE A 436 19.72 -56.37 35.54
CA ILE A 436 18.96 -57.05 34.48
C ILE A 436 18.10 -58.15 35.09
N LYS A 437 16.79 -58.08 34.83
CA LYS A 437 15.85 -59.09 35.31
C LYS A 437 16.11 -60.44 34.69
N MET A 438 16.09 -61.56 35.48
CA MET A 438 16.25 -62.91 35.00
C MET A 438 15.30 -63.30 33.87
N GLN A 439 14.10 -62.74 33.86
CA GLN A 439 13.14 -62.92 32.76
C GLN A 439 13.69 -62.42 31.40
N ARG A 440 14.48 -61.33 31.40
CA ARG A 440 15.09 -60.76 30.19
C ARG A 440 16.22 -61.65 29.69
N ILE A 441 17.01 -62.22 30.57
CA ILE A 441 18.06 -63.20 30.28
C ILE A 441 17.44 -64.48 29.65
N LEU A 442 16.33 -65.01 30.20
CA LEU A 442 15.66 -66.21 29.73
C LEU A 442 15.00 -66.01 28.35
N LYS A 443 14.56 -64.80 28.05
CA LYS A 443 13.95 -64.44 26.78
C LYS A 443 14.92 -63.83 25.77
N PHE A 444 16.21 -63.80 26.07
CA PHE A 444 17.22 -63.26 25.18
C PHE A 444 17.29 -64.02 23.86
N ASN A 445 17.18 -63.30 22.77
CA ASN A 445 17.32 -63.85 21.41
C ASN A 445 18.45 -63.05 20.72
N LYS A 446 19.50 -63.79 20.39
CA LYS A 446 20.73 -63.22 19.74
C LYS A 446 20.38 -62.48 18.45
N ASP A 447 19.62 -63.16 17.58
CA ASP A 447 19.32 -62.57 16.24
C ASP A 447 18.59 -61.24 16.35
N LYS A 448 17.63 -61.12 17.29
CA LYS A 448 16.92 -59.87 17.55
C LYS A 448 17.81 -58.78 18.19
N ALA A 449 18.77 -59.19 19.04
CA ALA A 449 19.73 -58.21 19.58
C ALA A 449 20.67 -57.69 18.48
N ASP A 450 21.11 -58.59 17.57
CA ASP A 450 21.94 -58.21 16.44
C ASP A 450 21.18 -57.34 15.44
N GLU A 451 19.91 -57.63 15.15
CA GLU A 451 19.03 -56.76 14.33
C GLU A 451 18.89 -55.37 14.94
N LEU A 452 18.67 -55.25 16.25
CA LEU A 452 18.56 -53.98 16.94
C LEU A 452 19.85 -53.16 16.87
N ILE A 453 20.98 -53.81 17.13
CA ILE A 453 22.32 -53.20 17.01
C ILE A 453 22.54 -52.69 15.59
N GLN A 454 22.19 -53.46 14.56
CA GLN A 454 22.34 -53.04 13.17
C GLN A 454 21.43 -51.86 12.83
N LYS A 455 20.19 -51.83 13.32
CA LYS A 455 19.29 -50.67 13.15
C LYS A 455 19.87 -49.41 13.79
N ILE A 456 20.35 -49.51 15.02
CA ILE A 456 20.94 -48.34 15.71
C ILE A 456 22.18 -47.85 14.94
N LYS A 457 23.05 -48.74 14.44
CA LYS A 457 24.21 -48.36 13.63
C LYS A 457 23.81 -47.70 12.32
N ALA A 458 22.77 -48.18 11.66
CA ALA A 458 22.24 -47.57 10.43
C ALA A 458 21.68 -46.15 10.71
N GLU A 459 20.93 -45.98 11.79
CA GLU A 459 20.40 -44.68 12.21
C GLU A 459 21.54 -43.69 12.58
N ILE A 460 22.58 -44.13 13.27
CA ILE A 460 23.77 -43.32 13.54
C ILE A 460 24.46 -42.90 12.23
N ALA A 461 24.64 -43.80 11.26
CA ALA A 461 25.23 -43.49 9.98
C ALA A 461 24.39 -42.47 9.16
N GLU A 462 23.09 -42.55 9.24
CA GLU A 462 22.17 -41.56 8.64
C GLU A 462 22.31 -40.21 9.30
N ILE A 463 22.34 -40.15 10.65
CA ILE A 463 22.57 -38.89 11.38
C ILE A 463 23.96 -38.31 11.07
N ASP A 464 25.00 -39.12 10.94
CA ASP A 464 26.34 -38.64 10.57
C ASP A 464 26.36 -37.99 9.17
N LYS A 465 25.60 -38.59 8.23
CA LYS A 465 25.39 -37.97 6.92
C LYS A 465 24.68 -36.64 7.04
N ASP A 466 23.58 -36.59 7.78
CA ASP A 466 22.81 -35.37 7.99
C ASP A 466 23.64 -34.26 8.65
N LEU A 467 24.43 -34.59 9.67
CA LEU A 467 25.36 -33.67 10.30
C LEU A 467 26.43 -33.12 9.35
N SER A 468 26.83 -33.90 8.33
CA SER A 468 27.78 -33.44 7.30
C SER A 468 27.11 -32.52 6.27
N GLU A 469 25.78 -32.58 6.13
CA GLU A 469 25.00 -31.87 5.11
C GLU A 469 23.91 -30.93 5.72
N MET A 470 24.26 -30.19 6.78
CA MET A 470 23.29 -29.39 7.55
C MET A 470 22.47 -28.37 6.72
N VAL A 471 23.02 -27.87 5.62
CA VAL A 471 22.28 -26.96 4.71
C VAL A 471 21.12 -27.71 4.05
N ARG A 472 21.34 -28.95 3.58
CA ARG A 472 20.29 -29.81 3.01
C ARG A 472 19.19 -30.07 4.05
N VAL A 473 19.58 -30.50 5.25
CA VAL A 473 18.63 -30.80 6.35
C VAL A 473 17.78 -29.56 6.66
N THR A 474 18.38 -28.38 6.69
CA THR A 474 17.65 -27.14 6.99
C THR A 474 16.70 -26.74 5.85
N ILE A 475 17.09 -26.96 4.58
CA ILE A 475 16.21 -26.75 3.42
C ILE A 475 15.00 -27.70 3.48
N GLU A 476 15.26 -28.98 3.76
CA GLU A 476 14.21 -29.99 3.92
C GLU A 476 13.24 -29.63 5.05
N TRP A 477 13.73 -29.09 6.16
CA TRP A 477 12.93 -28.60 7.27
C TRP A 477 11.97 -27.48 6.85
N PHE A 478 12.46 -26.43 6.20
CA PHE A 478 11.59 -25.32 5.74
C PHE A 478 10.63 -25.77 4.64
N THR A 479 11.05 -26.67 3.75
CA THR A 479 10.18 -27.27 2.73
C THR A 479 9.05 -28.09 3.38
N HIS A 480 9.38 -28.92 4.39
CA HIS A 480 8.40 -29.67 5.16
C HIS A 480 7.37 -28.75 5.84
N LEU A 481 7.81 -27.67 6.49
CA LEU A 481 6.90 -26.72 7.14
C LEU A 481 5.95 -26.07 6.12
N LYS A 482 6.48 -25.66 4.96
CA LYS A 482 5.69 -25.09 3.87
C LYS A 482 4.64 -26.07 3.33
N GLU A 483 5.03 -27.30 3.06
CA GLU A 483 4.13 -28.34 2.54
C GLU A 483 3.03 -28.72 3.53
N LYS A 484 3.36 -28.77 4.80
CA LYS A 484 2.47 -29.22 5.86
C LYS A 484 1.48 -28.15 6.32
N TYR A 485 1.93 -26.89 6.43
CA TYR A 485 1.15 -25.79 7.03
C TYR A 485 0.84 -24.65 6.04
N GLY A 486 1.57 -24.55 4.94
CA GLY A 486 1.45 -23.41 4.04
C GLY A 486 0.12 -23.27 3.31
N LYS A 487 -0.61 -24.37 3.13
CA LYS A 487 -1.95 -24.36 2.48
C LYS A 487 -2.99 -23.59 3.29
N ASP A 488 -2.86 -23.62 4.61
CA ASP A 488 -3.79 -22.97 5.53
C ASP A 488 -3.44 -21.47 5.72
N HIS A 489 -2.29 -21.01 5.20
CA HIS A 489 -1.79 -19.65 5.34
C HIS A 489 -1.47 -19.03 3.96
N PRO A 490 -2.46 -18.83 3.07
CA PRO A 490 -2.24 -18.14 1.81
C PRO A 490 -1.87 -16.67 2.04
N ARG A 491 -1.20 -16.03 1.08
CA ARG A 491 -0.93 -14.59 1.13
C ARG A 491 -2.24 -13.81 0.92
N HIS A 492 -2.51 -12.83 1.77
CA HIS A 492 -3.71 -11.98 1.72
C HIS A 492 -3.44 -10.61 1.10
N THR A 493 -2.27 -10.02 1.33
CA THR A 493 -1.98 -8.64 0.92
C THR A 493 -1.39 -8.60 -0.48
N GLU A 494 -1.96 -7.78 -1.36
CA GLU A 494 -1.47 -7.55 -2.72
C GLU A 494 -0.33 -6.51 -2.74
N ILE A 495 0.74 -6.78 -3.49
CA ILE A 495 1.86 -5.84 -3.68
C ILE A 495 1.63 -5.06 -4.97
N LYS A 496 1.48 -3.73 -4.86
CA LYS A 496 1.22 -2.83 -6.00
C LYS A 496 2.02 -1.53 -5.84
N SER A 497 2.35 -0.88 -6.96
CA SER A 497 2.78 0.52 -6.92
C SER A 497 1.55 1.43 -6.93
N PHE A 498 1.56 2.47 -6.09
CA PHE A 498 0.44 3.39 -5.99
C PHE A 498 0.72 4.71 -6.72
N ASP A 499 -0.24 5.13 -7.55
CA ASP A 499 -0.22 6.47 -8.11
C ASP A 499 -0.31 7.54 -7.03
N THR A 500 0.40 8.64 -7.25
CA THR A 500 0.40 9.75 -6.31
C THR A 500 -0.89 10.55 -6.45
N ILE A 501 -1.79 10.43 -5.47
CA ILE A 501 -3.03 11.20 -5.40
C ILE A 501 -2.73 12.60 -4.87
N VAL A 502 -3.06 13.63 -5.67
CA VAL A 502 -2.97 15.03 -5.24
C VAL A 502 -4.30 15.46 -4.65
N ALA A 503 -4.38 15.56 -3.32
CA ALA A 503 -5.60 15.87 -2.59
C ALA A 503 -6.38 17.11 -3.13
N ALA A 504 -5.67 18.15 -3.57
CA ALA A 504 -6.28 19.35 -4.16
C ALA A 504 -6.98 19.09 -5.53
N LYS A 505 -6.63 18.00 -6.24
CA LYS A 505 -7.30 17.64 -7.50
C LYS A 505 -8.58 16.85 -7.27
N VAL A 506 -8.65 16.16 -6.15
CA VAL A 506 -9.70 15.18 -5.86
C VAL A 506 -10.81 15.79 -5.01
N VAL A 507 -10.50 16.80 -4.19
CA VAL A 507 -11.47 17.47 -3.33
C VAL A 507 -12.51 18.21 -4.17
N ASP A 508 -13.76 18.10 -3.78
CA ASP A 508 -14.84 18.84 -4.44
C ASP A 508 -14.82 20.32 -4.06
N ALA A 509 -15.07 21.17 -5.07
CA ALA A 509 -15.15 22.64 -4.91
C ALA A 509 -16.51 23.01 -4.29
N ASN A 510 -16.67 22.80 -2.99
CA ASN A 510 -17.91 23.03 -2.22
C ASN A 510 -17.98 24.40 -1.55
N GLU A 511 -16.92 25.20 -1.60
CA GLU A 511 -16.86 26.55 -1.13
C GLU A 511 -16.96 27.56 -2.29
N LYS A 512 -17.31 28.81 -2.00
CA LYS A 512 -17.42 29.88 -2.99
C LYS A 512 -16.41 30.99 -2.69
N LEU A 513 -15.54 31.26 -3.65
CA LEU A 513 -14.57 32.37 -3.54
C LEU A 513 -15.24 33.68 -3.93
N TYR A 514 -15.11 34.69 -3.09
CA TYR A 514 -15.60 36.04 -3.29
C TYR A 514 -14.48 37.09 -3.24
N ILE A 515 -14.68 38.23 -3.89
CA ILE A 515 -13.80 39.40 -3.84
C ILE A 515 -14.58 40.67 -3.49
N ASP A 516 -14.04 41.45 -2.54
CA ASP A 516 -14.42 42.84 -2.34
C ASP A 516 -13.30 43.75 -2.89
N SER A 517 -13.40 44.07 -4.17
CA SER A 517 -12.38 44.89 -4.87
C SER A 517 -12.22 46.30 -4.29
N LYS A 518 -13.27 46.84 -3.61
CA LYS A 518 -13.21 48.18 -2.99
C LYS A 518 -12.47 48.18 -1.65
N ALA A 519 -12.78 47.18 -0.82
CA ALA A 519 -12.15 47.04 0.49
C ALA A 519 -10.80 46.29 0.41
N GLY A 520 -10.56 45.52 -0.67
CA GLY A 520 -9.34 44.75 -0.89
C GLY A 520 -9.29 43.43 -0.12
N PHE A 521 -10.42 42.76 0.06
CA PHE A 521 -10.52 41.45 0.71
C PHE A 521 -10.97 40.36 -0.26
N ILE A 522 -10.47 39.16 -0.04
CA ILE A 522 -10.94 37.95 -0.68
C ILE A 522 -11.24 36.88 0.38
N GLY A 523 -12.09 35.89 0.07
CA GLY A 523 -12.38 34.76 0.95
C GLY A 523 -13.69 34.10 0.70
N THR A 524 -13.96 33.02 1.44
CA THR A 524 -15.19 32.23 1.33
C THR A 524 -16.32 32.79 2.21
N GLY A 525 -15.99 33.47 3.31
CA GLY A 525 -16.95 34.04 4.28
C GLY A 525 -17.42 35.48 3.99
N LEU A 526 -17.12 36.07 2.84
CA LEU A 526 -17.45 37.44 2.52
C LEU A 526 -18.94 37.63 2.16
N LYS A 527 -19.65 38.43 2.94
CA LYS A 527 -21.06 38.82 2.64
C LYS A 527 -21.08 40.07 1.75
N LYS A 528 -21.94 40.08 0.71
CA LYS A 528 -22.12 41.21 -0.23
C LYS A 528 -20.86 41.50 -1.11
N ALA A 529 -20.03 40.51 -1.39
CA ALA A 529 -18.89 40.59 -2.28
C ALA A 529 -19.19 39.95 -3.63
N GLU A 530 -18.37 40.22 -4.65
CA GLU A 530 -18.50 39.64 -5.99
C GLU A 530 -18.05 38.17 -5.97
N PHE A 531 -18.90 37.29 -6.53
CA PHE A 531 -18.56 35.85 -6.69
C PHE A 531 -17.53 35.70 -7.81
N VAL A 532 -16.48 34.93 -7.54
CA VAL A 532 -15.42 34.67 -8.51
C VAL A 532 -15.61 33.26 -9.11
N GLN A 533 -15.52 32.23 -8.27
CA GLN A 533 -15.67 30.83 -8.68
C GLN A 533 -15.89 29.91 -7.46
N ASN A 534 -16.23 28.65 -7.72
CA ASN A 534 -16.22 27.61 -6.69
C ASN A 534 -14.78 27.20 -6.39
N CYS A 535 -14.52 26.82 -5.16
CA CYS A 535 -13.21 26.44 -4.66
C CYS A 535 -13.31 25.46 -3.50
N SER A 536 -12.20 24.96 -3.02
CA SER A 536 -12.10 24.17 -1.79
C SER A 536 -11.21 24.90 -0.76
N ASP A 537 -11.30 24.51 0.50
CA ASP A 537 -10.45 25.01 1.58
C ASP A 537 -8.97 24.60 1.43
N LEU A 538 -8.66 23.68 0.53
CA LEU A 538 -7.31 23.25 0.20
C LEU A 538 -6.67 24.05 -0.93
N ASP A 539 -7.46 24.85 -1.65
CA ASP A 539 -6.99 25.58 -2.81
C ASP A 539 -6.08 26.76 -2.44
N ASP A 540 -5.18 27.05 -3.34
CA ASP A 540 -4.43 28.30 -3.38
C ASP A 540 -5.06 29.23 -4.42
N VAL A 541 -4.90 30.53 -4.23
CA VAL A 541 -5.48 31.55 -5.10
C VAL A 541 -4.34 32.43 -5.66
N ILE A 542 -4.30 32.56 -7.00
CA ILE A 542 -3.39 33.49 -7.66
C ILE A 542 -4.07 34.84 -7.86
N ILE A 543 -3.35 35.92 -7.56
CA ILE A 543 -3.85 37.29 -7.58
C ILE A 543 -2.90 38.14 -8.40
N PHE A 544 -3.42 38.83 -9.42
CA PHE A 544 -2.66 39.81 -10.22
C PHE A 544 -3.18 41.22 -9.97
N TYR A 545 -2.25 42.14 -9.86
CA TYR A 545 -2.53 43.55 -9.56
C TYR A 545 -2.22 44.46 -10.75
N ARG A 546 -2.87 45.60 -10.77
CA ARG A 546 -2.72 46.57 -11.84
C ARG A 546 -1.32 47.19 -11.98
N ASP A 547 -0.55 47.24 -10.90
CA ASP A 547 0.85 47.69 -10.89
C ASP A 547 1.85 46.66 -11.42
N GLY A 548 1.38 45.48 -11.81
CA GLY A 548 2.21 44.41 -12.35
C GLY A 548 2.66 43.36 -11.33
N LYS A 549 2.34 43.55 -10.06
CA LYS A 549 2.65 42.57 -9.04
C LYS A 549 1.67 41.41 -9.08
N TYR A 550 2.09 40.27 -8.54
CA TYR A 550 1.22 39.12 -8.33
C TYR A 550 1.75 38.24 -7.20
N LYS A 551 0.86 37.46 -6.58
CA LYS A 551 1.17 36.51 -5.52
C LYS A 551 0.19 35.36 -5.50
N VAL A 552 0.56 34.26 -4.82
CA VAL A 552 -0.32 33.13 -4.50
C VAL A 552 -0.46 33.03 -2.99
N ILE A 553 -1.68 32.92 -2.52
CA ILE A 553 -2.01 32.74 -1.10
C ILE A 553 -2.95 31.57 -0.90
N ARG A 554 -2.97 31.01 0.32
CA ARG A 554 -3.96 30.01 0.71
C ARG A 554 -5.33 30.66 0.84
N ILE A 555 -6.36 29.92 0.44
CA ILE A 555 -7.74 30.34 0.65
C ILE A 555 -8.08 30.35 2.14
N ALA A 556 -8.90 31.30 2.57
CA ALA A 556 -9.43 31.37 3.93
C ALA A 556 -10.75 32.16 3.93
N ASP A 557 -11.46 32.20 5.05
CA ASP A 557 -12.73 32.88 5.17
C ASP A 557 -12.67 34.37 4.79
N LYS A 558 -11.60 35.05 5.19
CA LYS A 558 -11.39 36.48 4.87
C LYS A 558 -9.92 36.84 4.98
N VAL A 559 -9.31 37.26 3.85
CA VAL A 559 -7.92 37.71 3.78
C VAL A 559 -7.83 39.06 3.12
N PHE A 560 -7.05 39.99 3.71
CA PHE A 560 -6.74 41.24 3.10
C PHE A 560 -5.62 41.09 2.08
N VAL A 561 -5.91 41.40 0.83
CA VAL A 561 -4.95 41.26 -0.29
C VAL A 561 -4.52 42.59 -0.87
N GLY A 562 -5.16 43.68 -0.49
CA GLY A 562 -4.90 45.02 -1.03
C GLY A 562 -5.82 45.40 -2.19
N LYS A 563 -5.75 46.65 -2.62
CA LYS A 563 -6.56 47.20 -3.73
C LYS A 563 -5.85 47.03 -5.08
N GLY A 564 -6.59 47.18 -6.16
CA GLY A 564 -6.02 47.13 -7.52
C GLY A 564 -5.89 45.74 -8.11
N VAL A 565 -6.59 44.77 -7.57
CA VAL A 565 -6.70 43.41 -8.16
C VAL A 565 -7.35 43.51 -9.53
N ILE A 566 -6.75 42.90 -10.55
CA ILE A 566 -7.25 42.85 -11.93
C ILE A 566 -7.68 41.47 -12.34
N TYR A 567 -7.15 40.45 -11.65
CA TYR A 567 -7.48 39.05 -11.87
C TYR A 567 -7.28 38.24 -10.60
N LEU A 568 -8.20 37.29 -10.36
CA LEU A 568 -8.23 36.40 -9.23
C LEU A 568 -8.80 35.04 -9.67
N GLN A 569 -8.10 33.98 -9.39
CA GLN A 569 -8.58 32.62 -9.68
C GLN A 569 -7.88 31.58 -8.78
N VAL A 570 -8.47 30.37 -8.65
CA VAL A 570 -7.81 29.22 -8.02
C VAL A 570 -6.54 28.86 -8.80
N PHE A 571 -5.44 28.71 -8.09
CA PHE A 571 -4.13 28.40 -8.66
C PHE A 571 -3.89 26.90 -8.76
N LYS A 572 -3.72 26.39 -9.95
CA LYS A 572 -3.36 24.99 -10.20
C LYS A 572 -1.84 24.85 -10.32
N LYS A 573 -1.20 24.26 -9.32
CA LYS A 573 0.25 23.99 -9.34
C LYS A 573 0.60 23.04 -10.50
N ASN A 574 1.71 23.31 -11.18
CA ASN A 574 2.21 22.57 -12.36
C ASN A 574 1.30 22.67 -13.61
N ASP A 575 0.35 23.58 -13.64
CA ASP A 575 -0.45 23.84 -14.84
C ASP A 575 0.40 24.57 -15.90
N LYS A 576 0.76 23.83 -16.96
CA LYS A 576 1.50 24.37 -18.13
C LYS A 576 0.57 24.93 -19.20
N ARG A 577 -0.75 24.70 -19.10
CA ARG A 577 -1.72 25.05 -20.14
C ARG A 577 -2.35 26.42 -19.96
N THR A 578 -2.51 26.89 -18.73
CA THR A 578 -3.00 28.27 -18.49
C THR A 578 -1.93 29.29 -18.87
N ILE A 579 -2.18 30.00 -19.96
CA ILE A 579 -1.30 31.05 -20.48
C ILE A 579 -1.91 32.45 -20.21
N TYR A 580 -1.11 33.31 -19.64
CA TYR A 580 -1.49 34.69 -19.39
C TYR A 580 -0.99 35.58 -20.54
N ASN A 581 -1.93 36.31 -21.19
CA ASN A 581 -1.63 37.27 -22.24
C ASN A 581 -1.64 38.67 -21.61
N VAL A 582 -0.54 39.42 -21.70
CA VAL A 582 -0.34 40.67 -20.98
C VAL A 582 0.26 41.75 -21.88
N VAL A 583 -0.35 42.97 -21.80
CA VAL A 583 0.30 44.19 -22.26
C VAL A 583 0.48 45.12 -21.08
N TYR A 584 1.69 45.57 -20.87
CA TYR A 584 2.01 46.53 -19.79
C TYR A 584 2.81 47.72 -20.29
N ARG A 585 2.67 48.87 -19.57
CA ARG A 585 3.49 50.06 -19.77
C ARG A 585 4.63 50.06 -18.74
N ASP A 586 5.85 50.24 -19.21
CA ASP A 586 7.06 50.24 -18.40
C ASP A 586 7.33 51.69 -17.91
N GLY A 587 7.05 51.94 -16.61
CA GLY A 587 7.13 53.27 -16.01
C GLY A 587 5.93 54.18 -16.30
N LYS A 588 5.95 55.41 -15.78
CA LYS A 588 4.85 56.39 -15.89
C LYS A 588 4.60 56.87 -17.32
N THR A 589 5.66 56.98 -18.14
CA THR A 589 5.62 57.49 -19.52
C THR A 589 6.37 56.60 -20.51
N GLY A 590 6.74 55.39 -20.08
CA GLY A 590 7.57 54.47 -20.84
C GLY A 590 6.85 53.72 -21.97
N PRO A 591 7.59 52.90 -22.72
CA PRO A 591 7.06 52.09 -23.82
C PRO A 591 6.16 50.98 -23.34
N TYR A 592 5.35 50.42 -24.25
CA TYR A 592 4.45 49.31 -24.01
C TYR A 592 5.10 48.02 -24.49
N TYR A 593 5.00 46.95 -23.62
CA TYR A 593 5.49 45.60 -23.91
C TYR A 593 4.33 44.61 -23.89
N ILE A 594 4.45 43.60 -24.75
CA ILE A 594 3.52 42.49 -24.86
C ILE A 594 4.24 41.17 -24.54
N LYS A 595 3.62 40.31 -23.74
CA LYS A 595 4.17 38.99 -23.41
C LYS A 595 3.10 37.94 -23.14
N ARG A 596 3.50 36.69 -23.31
CA ARG A 596 2.75 35.47 -22.93
C ARG A 596 3.61 34.69 -22.01
N PHE A 597 3.02 34.17 -20.93
CA PHE A 597 3.72 33.34 -19.96
C PHE A 597 2.75 32.43 -19.19
N ASN A 598 3.26 31.38 -18.53
CA ASN A 598 2.55 30.58 -17.54
C ASN A 598 3.16 30.77 -16.14
N VAL A 599 2.45 30.28 -15.14
CA VAL A 599 2.90 30.25 -13.75
C VAL A 599 2.71 28.81 -13.25
N THR A 600 3.75 27.99 -13.32
CA THR A 600 3.68 26.57 -12.93
C THR A 600 3.99 26.32 -11.47
N SER A 601 4.92 27.10 -10.90
CA SER A 601 5.31 27.00 -9.49
C SER A 601 5.61 28.38 -8.91
N ILE A 602 5.26 28.57 -7.65
CA ILE A 602 5.42 29.83 -6.95
C ILE A 602 5.44 29.58 -5.42
N THR A 603 6.25 30.34 -4.70
CA THR A 603 6.25 30.35 -3.23
C THR A 603 5.04 31.13 -2.73
N ARG A 604 4.26 30.55 -1.81
CA ARG A 604 3.10 31.20 -1.19
C ARG A 604 3.54 32.49 -0.45
N ASP A 605 2.65 33.46 -0.44
CA ASP A 605 2.76 34.76 0.27
C ASP A 605 3.91 35.68 -0.21
N LYS A 606 4.72 35.22 -1.17
CA LYS A 606 5.77 36.05 -1.79
C LYS A 606 5.21 36.82 -2.97
N GLU A 607 5.51 38.12 -3.00
CA GLU A 607 5.19 38.99 -4.15
C GLU A 607 6.21 38.87 -5.26
N TYR A 608 5.72 38.84 -6.47
CA TYR A 608 6.51 38.80 -7.71
C TYR A 608 6.08 39.95 -8.62
N ASP A 609 6.94 40.38 -9.54
CA ASP A 609 6.67 41.46 -10.50
C ASP A 609 6.72 40.91 -11.94
N LEU A 610 5.69 41.23 -12.72
CA LEU A 610 5.60 40.90 -14.14
C LEU A 610 6.28 41.93 -15.04
N THR A 611 6.52 43.13 -14.52
CA THR A 611 7.09 44.26 -15.28
C THR A 611 8.62 44.23 -15.20
N SER A 612 9.25 45.30 -15.67
CA SER A 612 10.71 45.47 -15.52
C SER A 612 11.12 46.04 -14.15
N GLY A 613 10.17 46.20 -13.20
CA GLY A 613 10.41 46.81 -11.90
C GLY A 613 10.53 48.32 -11.91
N THR A 614 10.28 48.96 -13.04
CA THR A 614 10.33 50.44 -13.15
C THR A 614 9.13 51.05 -12.42
N ASP A 615 9.38 52.06 -11.55
CA ASP A 615 8.32 52.75 -10.79
C ASP A 615 7.25 53.31 -11.71
N GLY A 616 5.97 53.11 -11.35
CA GLY A 616 4.81 53.54 -12.13
C GLY A 616 4.48 52.69 -13.35
N SER A 617 5.09 51.51 -13.46
CA SER A 617 4.66 50.48 -14.41
C SER A 617 3.22 50.05 -14.16
N ARG A 618 2.48 49.73 -15.23
CA ARG A 618 1.07 49.39 -15.12
C ARG A 618 0.63 48.41 -16.20
N ILE A 619 -0.18 47.39 -15.80
CA ILE A 619 -0.86 46.50 -16.73
C ILE A 619 -2.02 47.24 -17.42
N ILE A 620 -2.05 47.19 -18.73
CA ILE A 620 -3.06 47.82 -19.60
C ILE A 620 -4.06 46.80 -20.14
N TYR A 621 -3.58 45.58 -20.42
CA TYR A 621 -4.39 44.48 -20.88
C TYR A 621 -3.94 43.18 -20.19
N PHE A 622 -4.88 42.39 -19.77
CA PHE A 622 -4.63 41.12 -19.11
C PHE A 622 -5.75 40.11 -19.39
N THR A 623 -5.40 38.90 -19.83
CA THR A 623 -6.31 37.78 -19.94
C THR A 623 -5.61 36.48 -19.50
N ALA A 624 -6.40 35.55 -19.00
CA ALA A 624 -5.97 34.21 -18.67
C ALA A 624 -6.64 33.23 -19.62
N ASN A 625 -5.84 32.39 -20.26
CA ASN A 625 -6.27 31.49 -21.31
C ASN A 625 -5.98 30.04 -20.92
N PRO A 626 -6.98 29.26 -20.41
CA PRO A 626 -6.79 27.95 -19.80
C PRO A 626 -6.22 26.86 -20.71
N ASN A 627 -6.28 27.06 -22.01
CA ASN A 627 -5.71 26.16 -23.00
C ASN A 627 -4.71 26.86 -23.94
N GLY A 628 -4.13 27.99 -23.53
CA GLY A 628 -3.13 28.70 -24.32
C GLY A 628 -3.68 29.38 -25.57
N GLU A 629 -4.95 29.80 -25.55
CA GLU A 629 -5.59 30.50 -26.66
C GLU A 629 -4.85 31.82 -26.93
N ALA A 630 -4.70 32.10 -28.21
CA ALA A 630 -4.11 33.36 -28.67
C ALA A 630 -5.21 34.30 -29.17
N GLU A 631 -5.23 35.47 -28.59
CA GLU A 631 -6.26 36.49 -28.88
C GLU A 631 -5.76 37.47 -29.91
N LEU A 632 -6.68 37.96 -30.74
CA LEU A 632 -6.46 39.17 -31.58
C LEU A 632 -6.97 40.39 -30.81
N ILE A 633 -6.08 41.33 -30.55
CA ILE A 633 -6.41 42.60 -29.86
C ILE A 633 -6.39 43.79 -30.81
N LYS A 634 -7.29 44.75 -30.51
CA LYS A 634 -7.31 46.06 -31.15
C LYS A 634 -6.72 47.09 -30.21
N ILE A 635 -5.68 47.74 -30.64
CA ILE A 635 -4.96 48.79 -29.92
C ILE A 635 -5.35 50.16 -30.52
N THR A 636 -5.92 51.04 -29.72
CA THR A 636 -6.23 52.41 -30.06
C THR A 636 -5.14 53.29 -29.49
N LEU A 637 -4.45 54.01 -30.35
CA LEU A 637 -3.39 54.98 -29.96
C LEU A 637 -3.99 56.37 -29.70
N ASP A 638 -3.34 57.13 -28.87
CA ASP A 638 -3.72 58.54 -28.71
C ASP A 638 -3.48 59.35 -30.02
N PRO A 639 -4.46 60.13 -30.45
CA PRO A 639 -4.32 60.97 -31.64
C PRO A 639 -3.12 61.92 -31.53
N ASN A 640 -2.31 62.00 -32.57
CA ASN A 640 -1.23 62.97 -32.62
C ASN A 640 -1.75 64.25 -33.30
N PRO A 641 -1.83 65.37 -32.55
CA PRO A 641 -2.33 66.64 -33.11
C PRO A 641 -1.57 67.16 -34.37
N ASN A 642 -0.31 66.83 -34.46
CA ASN A 642 0.55 67.21 -35.57
C ASN A 642 0.44 66.26 -36.81
N LYS A 643 -0.30 65.11 -36.68
CA LYS A 643 -0.52 64.13 -37.80
C LYS A 643 -1.93 63.59 -37.75
N PRO A 644 -2.96 64.41 -38.07
CA PRO A 644 -4.36 64.06 -37.92
C PRO A 644 -4.85 62.89 -38.84
N LYS A 645 -4.16 62.59 -39.94
CA LYS A 645 -4.44 61.52 -40.85
C LYS A 645 -3.75 60.19 -40.51
N GLN A 646 -3.04 60.07 -39.38
CA GLN A 646 -2.37 58.84 -38.99
C GLN A 646 -3.40 57.82 -38.49
N ASN A 647 -3.24 56.56 -38.97
CA ASN A 647 -4.05 55.44 -38.44
C ASN A 647 -3.75 55.23 -36.95
N ILE A 648 -4.78 55.42 -36.12
CA ILE A 648 -4.72 55.29 -34.69
C ILE A 648 -5.09 53.84 -34.22
N PHE A 649 -5.51 52.97 -35.15
CA PHE A 649 -5.84 51.59 -34.85
C PHE A 649 -4.74 50.64 -35.31
N VAL A 650 -4.29 49.79 -34.43
CA VAL A 650 -3.35 48.69 -34.71
C VAL A 650 -3.93 47.40 -34.20
N GLU A 651 -3.93 46.36 -35.00
CA GLU A 651 -4.31 45.03 -34.58
C GLU A 651 -3.06 44.21 -34.29
N TYR A 652 -3.11 43.45 -33.22
CA TYR A 652 -2.00 42.59 -32.85
C TYR A 652 -2.48 41.21 -32.41
N ASP A 653 -1.87 40.18 -32.96
CA ASP A 653 -2.19 38.79 -32.67
C ASP A 653 -1.19 38.25 -31.65
N PHE A 654 -1.72 37.75 -30.52
CA PHE A 654 -0.90 37.08 -29.51
C PHE A 654 -0.26 35.78 -30.01
N ALA A 655 -0.76 35.13 -31.06
CA ALA A 655 -0.13 33.95 -31.67
C ALA A 655 1.30 34.22 -32.15
N SER A 656 1.59 35.50 -32.52
CA SER A 656 2.92 35.93 -32.91
C SER A 656 3.88 36.17 -31.75
N VAL A 657 3.42 35.99 -30.50
CA VAL A 657 4.21 36.20 -29.29
C VAL A 657 4.55 34.86 -28.65
N LEU A 658 5.84 34.54 -28.62
CA LEU A 658 6.32 33.29 -27.98
C LEU A 658 6.00 33.29 -26.48
N ILE A 659 5.60 32.13 -25.99
CA ILE A 659 5.44 31.88 -24.55
C ILE A 659 6.83 31.80 -23.92
N LYS A 660 7.11 32.69 -22.96
CA LYS A 660 8.41 32.76 -22.26
C LYS A 660 8.21 32.71 -20.73
N GLY A 661 9.29 32.57 -19.99
CA GLY A 661 9.24 32.61 -18.52
C GLY A 661 8.62 33.91 -17.99
N ARG A 662 7.97 33.84 -16.84
CA ARG A 662 7.26 34.95 -16.19
C ARG A 662 8.11 36.22 -15.94
N THR A 663 9.42 36.07 -15.77
CA THR A 663 10.38 37.15 -15.55
C THR A 663 10.84 37.87 -16.82
N ALA A 664 10.49 37.31 -18.02
CA ALA A 664 10.87 37.90 -19.29
C ALA A 664 10.20 39.28 -19.47
N LYS A 665 10.95 40.30 -19.97
CA LYS A 665 10.45 41.64 -20.24
C LYS A 665 9.34 41.66 -21.30
N GLY A 666 9.33 40.77 -22.24
CA GLY A 666 8.39 40.72 -23.34
C GLY A 666 8.92 41.42 -24.60
N LYS A 667 8.08 41.43 -25.67
CA LYS A 667 8.36 42.07 -26.95
C LYS A 667 7.89 43.54 -26.92
N LEU A 668 8.66 44.48 -27.43
CA LEU A 668 8.23 45.87 -27.56
C LEU A 668 7.01 45.95 -28.48
N LEU A 669 5.90 46.47 -27.94
CA LEU A 669 4.66 46.63 -28.69
C LEU A 669 4.62 48.02 -29.39
N THR A 670 4.79 49.10 -28.62
CA THR A 670 4.81 50.46 -29.14
C THR A 670 5.46 51.43 -28.16
N LYS A 671 6.08 52.52 -28.69
CA LYS A 671 6.55 53.64 -27.92
C LYS A 671 5.52 54.79 -27.89
N LYS A 672 4.40 54.65 -28.63
CA LYS A 672 3.32 55.67 -28.68
C LYS A 672 2.35 55.44 -27.53
N ASN A 673 1.71 56.53 -27.09
CA ASN A 673 0.71 56.39 -26.05
C ASN A 673 -0.48 55.59 -26.53
N VAL A 674 -0.91 54.67 -25.70
CA VAL A 674 -2.06 53.80 -25.92
C VAL A 674 -3.26 54.32 -25.14
N HIS A 675 -4.32 54.68 -25.89
CA HIS A 675 -5.57 55.13 -25.30
C HIS A 675 -6.36 53.94 -24.70
N ARG A 676 -6.52 52.86 -25.49
CA ARG A 676 -7.29 51.66 -25.08
C ARG A 676 -6.78 50.42 -25.83
N ILE A 677 -6.84 49.26 -25.14
CA ILE A 677 -6.72 47.94 -25.74
C ILE A 677 -8.03 47.17 -25.52
N SER A 678 -8.56 46.57 -26.56
CA SER A 678 -9.76 45.74 -26.48
C SER A 678 -9.57 44.45 -27.22
N LEU A 679 -10.20 43.39 -26.76
CA LEU A 679 -10.31 42.12 -27.45
C LEU A 679 -11.07 42.34 -28.77
N LYS A 680 -10.55 41.86 -29.88
CA LYS A 680 -11.21 41.84 -31.19
C LYS A 680 -11.85 40.47 -31.49
N SER A 681 -11.08 39.39 -31.29
CA SER A 681 -11.57 38.02 -31.41
C SER A 681 -10.73 37.10 -30.55
N HIS A 682 -11.36 36.05 -30.07
CA HIS A 682 -10.66 34.88 -29.50
C HIS A 682 -9.95 34.14 -30.63
N GLY A 683 -8.74 33.64 -30.37
CA GLY A 683 -7.97 32.82 -31.26
C GLY A 683 -7.91 31.38 -30.79
N HIS A 684 -7.19 30.57 -31.55
CA HIS A 684 -7.00 29.15 -31.25
C HIS A 684 -5.88 28.90 -30.25
N SER A 685 -5.88 27.71 -29.68
CA SER A 685 -4.79 27.24 -28.83
C SER A 685 -3.47 27.18 -29.61
N THR A 686 -2.40 27.66 -28.96
CA THR A 686 -1.03 27.57 -29.52
C THR A 686 -0.22 26.44 -28.85
N LEU A 687 -0.87 25.63 -28.03
CA LEU A 687 -0.28 24.49 -27.37
C LEU A 687 -0.58 23.18 -28.14
N GLY A 688 0.19 22.15 -27.88
CA GLY A 688 -0.06 20.80 -28.39
C GLY A 688 -1.39 20.22 -27.92
N GLY A 689 -1.74 19.03 -28.40
CA GLY A 689 -2.98 18.36 -28.10
C GLY A 689 -3.29 18.27 -26.59
N ARG A 690 -4.57 18.16 -26.26
CA ARG A 690 -5.05 17.99 -24.90
C ARG A 690 -5.59 16.59 -24.72
N LYS A 691 -5.13 15.87 -23.69
CA LYS A 691 -5.66 14.56 -23.32
C LYS A 691 -7.07 14.70 -22.77
N VAL A 692 -7.98 13.84 -23.22
CA VAL A 692 -9.41 13.87 -22.90
C VAL A 692 -9.86 12.49 -22.46
N TRP A 693 -10.62 12.43 -21.37
CA TRP A 693 -11.25 11.22 -20.84
C TRP A 693 -12.76 11.39 -20.77
N PHE A 694 -13.49 10.30 -20.89
CA PHE A 694 -14.93 10.24 -20.70
C PHE A 694 -15.27 9.46 -19.44
N ASP A 695 -16.00 10.09 -18.53
CA ASP A 695 -16.51 9.48 -17.33
C ASP A 695 -17.97 9.04 -17.54
N PRO A 696 -18.22 7.71 -17.62
CA PRO A 696 -19.55 7.17 -17.87
C PRO A 696 -20.49 7.29 -16.66
N ASP A 697 -19.97 7.57 -15.44
CA ASP A 697 -20.79 7.68 -14.23
C ASP A 697 -21.56 9.00 -14.20
N ILE A 698 -20.98 10.04 -14.77
CA ILE A 698 -21.54 11.38 -14.83
C ILE A 698 -21.87 11.84 -16.25
N ASN A 699 -21.63 10.99 -17.26
CA ASN A 699 -21.81 11.26 -18.69
C ASN A 699 -21.15 12.58 -19.13
N ARG A 700 -19.89 12.80 -18.71
CA ARG A 700 -19.10 13.98 -19.04
C ARG A 700 -17.69 13.61 -19.44
N ILE A 701 -17.07 14.49 -20.20
CA ILE A 701 -15.63 14.43 -20.41
C ILE A 701 -14.90 15.20 -19.32
N ASN A 702 -13.65 14.83 -19.12
CA ASN A 702 -12.74 15.52 -18.22
C ASN A 702 -11.30 15.50 -18.77
N TYR A 703 -10.42 16.25 -18.10
CA TYR A 703 -9.00 16.35 -18.41
C TYR A 703 -8.12 15.91 -17.23
N GLU A 704 -8.72 15.18 -16.26
CA GLU A 704 -8.15 14.86 -14.97
C GLU A 704 -7.89 13.35 -14.82
N GLU A 705 -7.89 12.61 -15.94
CA GLU A 705 -7.56 11.18 -16.02
C GLU A 705 -8.58 10.24 -15.35
N HIS A 706 -9.87 10.66 -15.31
CA HIS A 706 -10.95 9.84 -14.78
C HIS A 706 -11.79 9.21 -15.89
N GLY A 707 -12.04 7.90 -15.80
CA GLY A 707 -12.83 7.14 -16.76
C GLY A 707 -12.02 6.69 -17.99
N ARG A 708 -12.66 6.56 -19.15
CA ARG A 708 -12.08 6.03 -20.39
C ARG A 708 -11.31 7.09 -21.16
N PHE A 709 -10.07 6.83 -21.49
CA PHE A 709 -9.25 7.70 -22.34
C PHE A 709 -9.78 7.74 -23.79
N LEU A 710 -10.05 8.92 -24.30
CA LEU A 710 -10.54 9.16 -25.67
C LEU A 710 -9.44 9.53 -26.66
N GLY A 711 -8.27 9.92 -26.16
CA GLY A 711 -7.16 10.35 -27.01
C GLY A 711 -6.68 11.76 -26.73
N GLU A 712 -5.76 12.22 -27.57
CA GLU A 712 -5.21 13.57 -27.54
C GLU A 712 -5.91 14.43 -28.61
N PHE A 713 -6.48 15.57 -28.18
CA PHE A 713 -7.31 16.44 -29.00
C PHE A 713 -6.60 17.77 -29.29
N ALA A 714 -6.42 18.10 -30.54
CA ALA A 714 -6.06 19.44 -30.99
C ALA A 714 -7.30 20.34 -30.96
N ASP A 715 -7.11 21.65 -31.08
CA ASP A 715 -8.18 22.65 -30.99
C ASP A 715 -9.32 22.47 -32.03
N GLN A 716 -9.03 21.85 -33.14
CA GLN A 716 -9.99 21.60 -34.24
C GLN A 716 -10.68 20.24 -34.15
N ASP A 717 -10.23 19.36 -33.25
CA ASP A 717 -10.80 18.03 -33.11
C ASP A 717 -12.17 18.08 -32.45
N ASN A 718 -13.00 17.12 -32.76
CA ASN A 718 -14.33 16.96 -32.22
C ASN A 718 -14.51 15.56 -31.66
N ILE A 719 -15.51 15.40 -30.83
CA ILE A 719 -15.96 14.12 -30.31
C ILE A 719 -17.12 13.62 -31.17
N LEU A 720 -17.06 12.35 -31.57
CA LEU A 720 -18.17 11.62 -32.13
C LEU A 720 -18.94 10.92 -31.00
N VAL A 721 -20.26 11.09 -31.00
CA VAL A 721 -21.18 10.37 -30.12
C VAL A 721 -22.11 9.54 -30.97
N VAL A 722 -22.22 8.25 -30.66
CA VAL A 722 -23.15 7.31 -31.31
C VAL A 722 -24.03 6.71 -30.22
N LEU A 723 -25.33 6.79 -30.38
CA LEU A 723 -26.33 6.32 -29.44
C LEU A 723 -26.83 4.90 -29.86
N LYS A 724 -27.35 4.16 -28.88
CA LYS A 724 -27.89 2.80 -29.10
C LYS A 724 -29.07 2.75 -30.05
N ASN A 725 -29.80 3.86 -30.23
CA ASN A 725 -30.89 3.98 -31.21
C ASN A 725 -30.43 4.29 -32.62
N GLY A 726 -29.09 4.27 -32.90
CA GLY A 726 -28.52 4.55 -34.20
C GLY A 726 -28.39 6.03 -34.57
N GLU A 727 -28.65 6.91 -33.65
CA GLU A 727 -28.36 8.33 -33.83
C GLU A 727 -26.87 8.60 -33.60
N PHE A 728 -26.34 9.57 -34.31
CA PHE A 728 -24.99 10.08 -34.08
C PHE A 728 -24.93 11.60 -34.32
N TYR A 729 -23.94 12.23 -33.63
CA TYR A 729 -23.64 13.65 -33.80
C TYR A 729 -22.19 13.91 -33.38
N ILE A 730 -21.65 15.09 -33.72
CA ILE A 730 -20.37 15.55 -33.25
C ILE A 730 -20.53 16.76 -32.30
N THR A 731 -19.62 16.86 -31.34
CA THR A 731 -19.53 18.00 -30.42
C THR A 731 -18.08 18.39 -30.19
N ASN A 732 -17.85 19.61 -29.67
CA ASN A 732 -16.52 19.98 -29.18
C ASN A 732 -16.19 19.19 -27.89
N PHE A 733 -14.92 19.21 -27.51
CA PHE A 733 -14.45 18.54 -26.29
C PHE A 733 -14.45 19.47 -25.04
N ASP A 734 -15.52 20.24 -24.85
CA ASP A 734 -15.69 21.06 -23.65
C ASP A 734 -16.18 20.22 -22.48
N ALA A 735 -15.49 20.30 -21.32
CA ALA A 735 -15.86 19.53 -20.12
C ALA A 735 -17.24 19.92 -19.52
N SER A 736 -17.83 21.03 -19.94
CA SER A 736 -19.19 21.39 -19.59
C SER A 736 -20.27 20.57 -20.31
N ASN A 737 -19.93 19.91 -21.40
CA ASN A 737 -20.86 19.09 -22.16
C ASN A 737 -21.35 17.90 -21.29
N HIS A 738 -22.66 17.66 -21.38
CA HIS A 738 -23.30 16.50 -20.79
C HIS A 738 -23.87 15.64 -21.91
N TYR A 739 -23.61 14.34 -21.84
CA TYR A 739 -24.03 13.37 -22.84
C TYR A 739 -25.19 12.51 -22.34
N GLU A 740 -25.86 11.81 -23.25
CA GLU A 740 -27.03 10.98 -22.97
C GLU A 740 -26.65 9.67 -22.28
N ASP A 741 -27.59 9.06 -21.58
CA ASP A 741 -27.38 7.77 -20.87
C ASP A 741 -27.32 6.57 -21.82
N ASN A 742 -27.80 6.69 -23.04
CA ASN A 742 -27.89 5.63 -24.05
C ASN A 742 -26.73 5.62 -25.05
N ILE A 743 -25.57 6.12 -24.65
CA ILE A 743 -24.36 6.10 -25.49
C ILE A 743 -23.96 4.66 -25.81
N LEU A 744 -23.68 4.39 -27.09
CA LEU A 744 -23.06 3.19 -27.56
C LEU A 744 -21.53 3.40 -27.73
N ARG A 745 -21.15 4.51 -28.42
CA ARG A 745 -19.77 4.89 -28.67
C ARG A 745 -19.57 6.38 -28.41
N ILE A 746 -18.45 6.72 -27.81
CA ILE A 746 -17.94 8.09 -27.73
C ILE A 746 -16.44 8.05 -27.93
N GLU A 747 -15.96 8.78 -28.94
CA GLU A 747 -14.54 8.75 -29.33
C GLU A 747 -14.16 10.02 -30.09
N LYS A 748 -12.86 10.17 -30.42
CA LYS A 748 -12.40 11.24 -31.29
C LYS A 748 -12.95 11.06 -32.69
N PHE A 749 -13.56 12.09 -33.24
CA PHE A 749 -14.10 12.07 -34.63
C PHE A 749 -12.98 12.06 -35.65
N ILE A 750 -13.04 11.11 -36.56
CA ILE A 750 -12.17 10.97 -37.75
C ILE A 750 -13.06 10.95 -38.99
N ALA A 751 -12.93 11.96 -39.83
CA ALA A 751 -13.85 12.20 -40.96
C ALA A 751 -13.92 11.01 -41.95
N ASP A 752 -12.80 10.44 -42.32
CA ASP A 752 -12.72 9.40 -43.35
C ASP A 752 -12.80 7.96 -42.80
N LYS A 753 -13.10 7.80 -41.53
CA LYS A 753 -13.19 6.51 -40.86
C LYS A 753 -14.42 5.74 -41.40
N PRO A 754 -14.25 4.54 -42.02
CA PRO A 754 -15.35 3.71 -42.44
C PRO A 754 -16.00 3.01 -41.24
N TRP A 755 -17.32 2.98 -41.26
CA TRP A 755 -18.15 2.24 -40.28
C TRP A 755 -18.92 1.15 -41.01
N THR A 756 -19.04 0.01 -40.35
CA THR A 756 -19.85 -1.12 -40.81
C THR A 756 -20.93 -1.42 -39.81
N ALA A 757 -22.17 -1.47 -40.23
CA ALA A 757 -23.30 -1.80 -39.37
C ALA A 757 -24.17 -2.90 -39.98
N VAL A 758 -24.68 -3.78 -39.09
CA VAL A 758 -25.77 -4.71 -39.42
C VAL A 758 -27.03 -4.22 -38.72
N ILE A 759 -28.08 -4.02 -39.49
CA ILE A 759 -29.36 -3.50 -39.01
C ILE A 759 -30.51 -4.42 -39.45
N TYR A 760 -31.51 -4.62 -38.57
CA TYR A 760 -32.81 -5.14 -38.94
C TYR A 760 -33.68 -3.95 -39.38
N ASP A 761 -34.03 -3.93 -40.68
CA ASP A 761 -34.78 -2.84 -41.27
C ASP A 761 -36.28 -3.15 -41.20
N ALA A 762 -37.02 -2.48 -40.31
CA ALA A 762 -38.46 -2.72 -40.12
C ALA A 762 -39.31 -2.31 -41.34
N ASP A 763 -38.86 -1.38 -42.16
CA ASP A 763 -39.55 -0.99 -43.42
C ASP A 763 -39.42 -2.05 -44.52
N ASN A 764 -38.55 -3.04 -44.32
CA ASN A 764 -38.24 -4.08 -45.28
C ASN A 764 -38.37 -5.47 -44.63
N GLN A 765 -39.49 -5.73 -43.99
CA GLN A 765 -39.84 -7.02 -43.37
C GLN A 765 -38.90 -7.48 -42.25
N GLY A 766 -38.12 -6.57 -41.70
CA GLY A 766 -37.18 -6.85 -40.61
C GLY A 766 -36.01 -7.76 -41.00
N TYR A 767 -35.66 -7.85 -42.26
CA TYR A 767 -34.47 -8.59 -42.70
C TYR A 767 -33.18 -7.91 -42.27
N PRO A 768 -32.07 -8.65 -42.05
CA PRO A 768 -30.78 -8.10 -41.75
C PRO A 768 -30.11 -7.48 -42.98
N TYR A 769 -29.69 -6.23 -42.87
CA TYR A 769 -28.96 -5.50 -43.90
C TYR A 769 -27.55 -5.14 -43.38
N LEU A 770 -26.56 -5.40 -44.19
CA LEU A 770 -25.19 -4.94 -43.97
C LEU A 770 -24.95 -3.65 -44.77
N LYS A 771 -24.43 -2.64 -44.09
CA LYS A 771 -24.06 -1.36 -44.69
C LYS A 771 -22.69 -0.88 -44.24
N ARG A 772 -21.99 -0.24 -45.16
CA ARG A 772 -20.73 0.46 -44.85
C ARG A 772 -20.88 1.94 -45.22
N PHE A 773 -20.49 2.82 -44.32
CA PHE A 773 -20.67 4.27 -44.49
C PHE A 773 -19.62 5.06 -43.72
N GLN A 774 -19.54 6.36 -44.00
CA GLN A 774 -18.79 7.32 -43.19
C GLN A 774 -19.77 8.23 -42.49
N MET A 775 -19.43 8.62 -41.28
CA MET A 775 -20.23 9.55 -40.46
C MET A 775 -19.88 10.98 -40.85
N GLU A 776 -20.88 11.79 -41.20
CA GLU A 776 -20.69 13.18 -41.58
C GLU A 776 -20.48 14.09 -40.34
N ALA A 777 -19.62 15.09 -40.49
CA ALA A 777 -19.36 16.09 -39.46
C ALA A 777 -20.60 17.01 -39.25
N THR A 778 -21.48 16.64 -38.35
CA THR A 778 -22.71 17.40 -38.03
C THR A 778 -22.96 17.51 -36.54
N LYS A 779 -23.38 18.68 -36.11
CA LYS A 779 -23.84 18.93 -34.71
C LYS A 779 -25.30 18.53 -34.50
N ARG A 780 -26.04 18.24 -35.57
CA ARG A 780 -27.43 17.77 -35.50
C ARG A 780 -27.44 16.26 -35.38
N HIS A 781 -28.36 15.72 -34.62
CA HIS A 781 -28.60 14.29 -34.59
C HIS A 781 -28.99 13.78 -35.97
N GLN A 782 -28.26 12.79 -36.44
CA GLN A 782 -28.51 12.04 -37.68
C GLN A 782 -28.68 10.59 -37.31
N ASN A 783 -29.56 9.88 -38.05
CA ASN A 783 -29.81 8.46 -37.81
C ASN A 783 -29.36 7.63 -39.01
N PHE A 784 -28.53 6.61 -38.77
CA PHE A 784 -28.08 5.70 -39.83
C PHE A 784 -28.91 4.41 -39.92
N ILE A 785 -29.81 4.12 -38.96
CA ILE A 785 -30.68 2.94 -38.98
C ILE A 785 -31.94 3.23 -39.85
N GLY A 786 -32.39 4.47 -39.87
CA GLY A 786 -33.61 4.94 -40.53
C GLY A 786 -34.61 5.50 -39.51
N ASP A 787 -35.74 6.01 -40.06
CA ASP A 787 -36.74 6.74 -39.26
C ASP A 787 -37.78 5.81 -38.56
N ASN A 788 -37.78 4.51 -38.91
CA ASN A 788 -38.73 3.57 -38.30
C ASN A 788 -38.26 3.12 -36.92
N PRO A 789 -39.01 3.38 -35.84
CA PRO A 789 -38.64 3.08 -34.49
C PRO A 789 -38.51 1.57 -34.17
N ASN A 790 -39.05 0.71 -35.05
CA ASN A 790 -38.95 -0.75 -34.92
C ASN A 790 -37.68 -1.32 -35.59
N SER A 791 -36.91 -0.52 -36.31
CA SER A 791 -35.62 -0.91 -36.86
C SER A 791 -34.59 -1.03 -35.70
N GLN A 792 -33.73 -2.06 -35.78
CA GLN A 792 -32.80 -2.35 -34.72
C GLN A 792 -31.36 -2.48 -35.26
N MET A 793 -30.43 -1.91 -34.55
CA MET A 793 -29.02 -2.13 -34.79
C MET A 793 -28.57 -3.41 -34.09
N VAL A 794 -27.94 -4.31 -34.81
CA VAL A 794 -27.40 -5.58 -34.29
C VAL A 794 -25.92 -5.44 -33.99
N LEU A 795 -25.19 -4.79 -34.88
CA LEU A 795 -23.74 -4.67 -34.83
C LEU A 795 -23.31 -3.33 -35.39
N LEU A 796 -22.32 -2.72 -34.79
CA LEU A 796 -21.61 -1.55 -35.30
C LEU A 796 -20.10 -1.70 -35.03
N THR A 797 -19.30 -1.68 -36.07
CA THR A 797 -17.85 -1.80 -35.98
C THR A 797 -17.13 -0.76 -36.83
N ASP A 798 -15.95 -0.38 -36.39
CA ASP A 798 -15.01 0.52 -37.07
C ASP A 798 -13.78 -0.22 -37.61
N VAL A 799 -13.80 -1.55 -37.56
CA VAL A 799 -12.78 -2.39 -38.18
C VAL A 799 -12.72 -2.14 -39.67
N ALA A 800 -11.54 -1.95 -40.21
CA ALA A 800 -11.36 -1.59 -41.62
C ALA A 800 -11.85 -2.71 -42.57
N TYR A 801 -11.63 -3.96 -42.21
CA TYR A 801 -11.97 -5.15 -42.98
C TYR A 801 -12.78 -6.16 -42.13
N PRO A 802 -14.02 -5.82 -41.72
CA PRO A 802 -14.76 -6.64 -40.78
C PRO A 802 -15.33 -7.87 -41.49
N ARG A 803 -15.28 -9.01 -40.76
CA ARG A 803 -15.93 -10.27 -41.16
C ARG A 803 -17.13 -10.51 -40.26
N ILE A 804 -18.24 -10.82 -40.85
CA ILE A 804 -19.51 -10.99 -40.16
C ILE A 804 -19.97 -12.44 -40.33
N GLN A 805 -20.21 -13.13 -39.23
CA GLN A 805 -20.79 -14.47 -39.22
C GLN A 805 -22.28 -14.37 -38.89
N VAL A 806 -23.07 -15.03 -39.72
CA VAL A 806 -24.51 -15.18 -39.50
C VAL A 806 -24.81 -16.64 -39.17
N THR A 807 -25.38 -16.86 -37.99
CA THR A 807 -25.88 -18.19 -37.58
C THR A 807 -27.38 -18.26 -37.81
N TYR A 808 -27.81 -19.26 -38.54
CA TYR A 808 -29.23 -19.45 -38.87
C TYR A 808 -29.96 -20.19 -37.75
N GLY A 809 -31.24 -19.86 -37.51
CA GLY A 809 -32.01 -20.38 -36.40
C GLY A 809 -33.45 -20.78 -36.78
N GLY A 810 -34.16 -21.35 -35.84
CA GLY A 810 -35.53 -21.76 -36.01
C GLY A 810 -35.70 -22.80 -37.14
N VAL A 811 -36.55 -22.51 -38.13
CA VAL A 811 -36.80 -23.40 -39.29
C VAL A 811 -35.59 -23.49 -40.22
N ASP A 812 -34.67 -22.56 -40.19
CA ASP A 812 -33.47 -22.49 -41.01
C ASP A 812 -32.19 -22.94 -40.31
N ALA A 813 -32.28 -23.47 -39.09
CA ALA A 813 -31.10 -23.87 -38.26
C ALA A 813 -30.20 -24.93 -38.96
N SER A 814 -30.77 -25.77 -39.87
CA SER A 814 -30.00 -26.76 -40.64
C SER A 814 -28.98 -26.17 -41.62
N ARG A 815 -29.03 -24.86 -41.88
CA ARG A 815 -28.06 -24.14 -42.73
C ARG A 815 -26.73 -23.88 -42.06
N GLY A 816 -26.67 -23.95 -40.72
CA GLY A 816 -25.46 -23.69 -39.94
C GLY A 816 -25.07 -22.24 -39.90
N THR A 817 -23.83 -21.93 -40.23
CA THR A 817 -23.25 -20.57 -40.24
C THR A 817 -22.78 -20.14 -41.61
N GLU A 818 -22.91 -18.87 -41.96
CA GLU A 818 -22.39 -18.27 -43.19
C GLU A 818 -21.55 -17.02 -42.83
N GLU A 819 -20.41 -16.88 -43.49
CA GLU A 819 -19.49 -15.76 -43.27
C GLU A 819 -19.51 -14.77 -44.40
N PHE A 820 -19.50 -13.48 -44.08
CA PHE A 820 -19.49 -12.37 -45.05
C PHE A 820 -18.27 -11.47 -44.81
N ASP A 821 -17.43 -11.30 -45.81
CA ASP A 821 -16.47 -10.23 -45.90
C ASP A 821 -17.21 -8.92 -46.21
N ALA A 822 -17.29 -8.01 -45.27
CA ALA A 822 -18.14 -6.82 -45.45
C ALA A 822 -17.64 -5.88 -46.54
N GLU A 823 -16.34 -5.85 -46.84
CA GLU A 823 -15.78 -5.02 -47.90
C GLU A 823 -16.15 -5.56 -49.29
N GLN A 824 -16.04 -6.85 -49.47
CA GLN A 824 -16.41 -7.51 -50.72
C GLN A 824 -17.92 -7.53 -50.92
N PHE A 825 -18.66 -7.60 -49.81
CA PHE A 825 -20.11 -7.70 -49.86
C PHE A 825 -20.80 -6.38 -50.22
N VAL A 826 -20.35 -5.24 -49.58
CA VAL A 826 -20.95 -3.92 -49.80
C VAL A 826 -19.90 -2.80 -49.74
N GLY A 827 -19.87 -1.95 -50.78
CA GLY A 827 -19.01 -0.75 -50.78
C GLY A 827 -19.48 0.35 -49.82
N ILE A 828 -18.57 1.27 -49.49
CA ILE A 828 -18.87 2.45 -48.68
C ILE A 828 -19.85 3.37 -49.39
N LYS A 829 -20.95 3.76 -48.75
CA LYS A 829 -21.96 4.70 -49.24
C LYS A 829 -22.29 5.74 -48.15
N GLY A 830 -23.15 6.71 -48.48
CA GLY A 830 -23.64 7.65 -47.48
C GLY A 830 -24.39 6.94 -46.35
N PHE A 831 -24.35 7.50 -45.15
CA PHE A 831 -24.94 6.89 -43.94
C PHE A 831 -26.46 6.66 -44.06
N LYS A 832 -27.18 7.39 -44.92
CA LYS A 832 -28.62 7.18 -45.18
C LYS A 832 -28.88 6.00 -46.16
N ALA A 833 -27.86 5.44 -46.76
CA ALA A 833 -28.05 4.30 -47.69
C ALA A 833 -28.55 3.08 -46.91
N LYS A 834 -29.50 2.35 -47.54
CA LYS A 834 -30.14 1.18 -46.91
C LYS A 834 -29.18 0.01 -46.63
N GLY A 835 -28.12 -0.13 -47.40
CA GLY A 835 -27.22 -1.28 -47.38
C GLY A 835 -27.64 -2.42 -48.29
N LYS A 836 -26.99 -3.57 -48.17
CA LYS A 836 -27.27 -4.78 -48.90
C LYS A 836 -27.80 -5.85 -47.96
N ARG A 837 -28.91 -6.50 -48.33
CA ARG A 837 -29.54 -7.55 -47.53
C ARG A 837 -28.60 -8.73 -47.40
N LEU A 838 -28.31 -9.18 -46.15
CA LEU A 838 -27.48 -10.34 -45.85
C LEU A 838 -28.18 -11.63 -46.21
N THR A 839 -29.45 -11.81 -45.74
CA THR A 839 -30.23 -13.02 -45.96
C THR A 839 -31.72 -12.75 -45.86
N THR A 840 -32.53 -13.68 -46.35
CA THR A 840 -33.99 -13.72 -46.14
C THR A 840 -34.41 -14.83 -45.15
N TRP A 841 -33.44 -15.62 -44.71
CA TRP A 841 -33.64 -16.75 -43.80
C TRP A 841 -33.68 -16.28 -42.35
N LYS A 842 -34.24 -17.11 -41.45
CA LYS A 842 -34.31 -16.77 -40.05
C LYS A 842 -32.92 -16.84 -39.39
N VAL A 843 -32.48 -15.74 -38.87
CA VAL A 843 -31.20 -15.58 -38.17
C VAL A 843 -31.37 -15.76 -36.68
N ASP A 844 -30.48 -16.51 -36.05
CA ASP A 844 -30.37 -16.65 -34.62
C ASP A 844 -29.38 -15.66 -34.01
N LYS A 845 -28.19 -15.56 -34.62
CA LYS A 845 -27.10 -14.72 -34.09
C LYS A 845 -26.29 -14.10 -35.26
N ILE A 846 -25.80 -12.89 -35.04
CA ILE A 846 -24.84 -12.22 -35.90
C ILE A 846 -23.67 -11.76 -35.04
N GLU A 847 -22.46 -12.13 -35.45
CA GLU A 847 -21.23 -11.82 -34.73
C GLU A 847 -20.15 -11.30 -35.65
N GLU A 848 -19.26 -10.47 -35.08
CA GLU A 848 -18.05 -10.05 -35.78
C GLU A 848 -16.94 -11.07 -35.50
N LEU A 849 -16.27 -11.50 -36.56
CA LEU A 849 -15.08 -12.35 -36.47
C LEU A 849 -13.82 -11.51 -36.63
N GLU A 850 -12.69 -12.08 -36.20
CA GLU A 850 -11.40 -11.42 -36.38
C GLU A 850 -11.11 -11.19 -37.88
N PRO A 851 -10.62 -9.99 -38.25
CA PRO A 851 -10.31 -9.68 -39.63
C PRO A 851 -9.12 -10.52 -40.12
N THR A 852 -9.16 -10.93 -41.37
CA THR A 852 -8.06 -11.70 -41.97
C THR A 852 -6.92 -10.81 -42.49
N ARG A 853 -7.13 -9.52 -42.55
CA ARG A 853 -6.13 -8.52 -42.94
C ARG A 853 -6.31 -7.25 -42.14
N PHE A 854 -5.19 -6.51 -42.00
CA PHE A 854 -5.15 -5.23 -41.33
C PHE A 854 -4.74 -4.14 -42.32
N PRO A 855 -5.11 -2.86 -42.07
CA PRO A 855 -4.59 -1.74 -42.86
C PRO A 855 -3.05 -1.73 -42.76
N GLU A 856 -2.36 -1.58 -43.93
CA GLU A 856 -0.92 -1.30 -43.89
C GLU A 856 -0.72 0.06 -43.20
N GLU A 857 0.18 0.13 -42.19
CA GLU A 857 0.61 1.40 -41.65
C GLU A 857 1.28 2.21 -42.76
N GLU A 858 0.65 3.29 -43.22
CA GLU A 858 1.28 4.25 -44.12
C GLU A 858 2.54 4.79 -43.45
N LYS A 859 3.70 4.31 -43.90
CA LYS A 859 4.98 4.97 -43.63
C LYS A 859 4.86 6.37 -44.22
N LYS A 860 4.83 7.41 -43.43
CA LYS A 860 5.01 8.78 -43.87
C LYS A 860 6.42 8.89 -44.45
N ASP A 861 6.51 8.77 -45.75
CA ASP A 861 7.69 9.13 -46.53
C ASP A 861 7.93 10.64 -46.38
N ASN A 862 8.84 11.01 -45.49
CA ASN A 862 9.49 12.31 -45.54
C ASN A 862 10.56 12.20 -46.65
N ASN A 863 10.16 12.43 -47.89
CA ASN A 863 11.10 12.79 -48.93
C ASN A 863 11.47 14.26 -48.78
N ASP A 864 12.64 14.52 -48.30
CA ASP A 864 13.39 15.71 -48.62
C ASP A 864 14.75 15.24 -49.18
N GLU A 865 14.92 15.49 -50.47
CA GLU A 865 16.12 15.17 -51.23
C GLU A 865 17.29 16.09 -50.79
N GLY A 866 18.48 15.50 -50.67
CA GLY A 866 19.69 16.30 -50.56
C GLY A 866 20.93 15.58 -50.07
N ASP A 867 21.55 14.81 -50.99
CA ASP A 867 23.01 14.70 -51.25
C ASP A 867 23.97 13.97 -50.29
N ASN A 868 24.45 12.89 -50.83
CA ASN A 868 25.79 12.24 -50.79
C ASN A 868 26.65 12.23 -49.51
N GLY A 869 27.01 11.02 -49.14
CA GLY A 869 28.43 10.68 -48.86
C GLY A 869 28.76 10.01 -47.54
N ASP A 870 29.06 8.79 -47.74
CA ASP A 870 30.08 8.00 -47.00
C ASP A 870 29.73 7.22 -45.74
N ASN A 871 30.04 5.99 -45.88
CA ASN A 871 29.91 4.79 -45.08
C ASN A 871 30.84 4.83 -43.88
N THR A 872 30.34 4.71 -42.63
CA THR A 872 31.03 3.96 -41.57
C THR A 872 30.04 3.61 -40.42
N GLN A 873 30.06 2.35 -40.07
CA GLN A 873 29.33 1.76 -38.92
C GLN A 873 29.84 2.35 -37.61
N GLU A 874 28.94 2.89 -36.79
CA GLU A 874 29.12 3.03 -35.34
C GLU A 874 27.78 2.86 -34.61
N GLU A 875 27.83 2.11 -33.54
CA GLU A 875 26.73 1.82 -32.64
C GLU A 875 26.15 3.09 -31.96
N PRO A 876 24.89 3.13 -31.56
CA PRO A 876 24.30 4.31 -30.94
C PRO A 876 24.70 4.42 -29.48
N THR A 877 25.62 5.30 -29.17
CA THR A 877 25.83 5.82 -27.83
C THR A 877 24.73 6.82 -27.47
N THR A 878 23.96 6.50 -26.46
CA THR A 878 23.01 7.40 -25.79
C THR A 878 23.76 8.56 -25.12
N THR A 879 23.57 9.77 -25.62
CA THR A 879 23.97 11.00 -24.90
C THR A 879 22.89 11.41 -23.91
N PRO A 880 23.25 11.78 -22.67
CA PRO A 880 22.28 12.24 -21.67
C PRO A 880 21.86 13.68 -21.95
N ILE A 881 20.59 13.93 -21.76
CA ILE A 881 19.99 15.27 -21.68
C ILE A 881 20.54 15.97 -20.44
N GLU A 882 21.14 17.16 -20.58
CA GLU A 882 21.53 18.02 -19.46
C GLU A 882 20.32 18.39 -18.62
N GLU A 883 20.17 17.74 -17.46
CA GLU A 883 19.32 18.22 -16.37
C GLU A 883 20.03 19.40 -15.69
N ASN A 884 19.32 20.49 -15.53
CA ASN A 884 19.72 21.60 -14.69
C ASN A 884 19.96 21.11 -13.25
N LEU A 885 21.20 21.03 -12.85
CA LEU A 885 21.63 20.65 -11.50
C LEU A 885 21.09 21.66 -10.49
N ASP A 886 20.32 21.15 -9.53
CA ASP A 886 19.96 21.80 -8.29
C ASP A 886 21.27 22.16 -7.51
N PRO A 887 21.50 23.41 -7.10
CA PRO A 887 22.74 23.79 -6.42
C PRO A 887 23.00 23.09 -5.08
N ASP A 888 22.02 22.32 -4.57
CA ASP A 888 22.15 21.56 -3.34
C ASP A 888 22.37 20.04 -3.55
N ALA A 889 22.51 19.57 -4.78
CA ALA A 889 22.79 18.16 -5.09
C ALA A 889 24.23 17.79 -4.69
N GLY A 890 24.39 17.25 -3.51
CA GLY A 890 25.67 16.81 -2.95
C GLY A 890 25.83 17.06 -1.45
N LYS A 891 24.91 17.79 -0.85
CA LYS A 891 24.92 18.02 0.61
C LYS A 891 24.05 16.96 1.33
N SER A 892 24.50 16.48 2.48
CA SER A 892 23.66 15.63 3.32
C SER A 892 22.48 16.44 3.88
N GLN A 893 21.36 15.79 4.16
CA GLN A 893 20.19 16.46 4.77
C GLN A 893 20.56 17.23 6.06
N GLN A 894 21.56 16.76 6.79
CA GLN A 894 22.03 17.42 8.01
C GLN A 894 22.77 18.72 7.69
N GLN A 895 23.57 18.75 6.65
CA GLN A 895 24.27 19.98 6.22
C GLN A 895 23.31 21.07 5.73
N VAL A 896 22.22 20.68 5.08
CA VAL A 896 21.18 21.64 4.65
C VAL A 896 20.41 22.19 5.86
N ILE A 897 20.14 21.34 6.87
CA ILE A 897 19.48 21.75 8.11
C ILE A 897 20.38 22.69 8.92
N ASP A 898 21.67 22.40 9.01
CA ASP A 898 22.64 23.21 9.74
C ASP A 898 22.85 24.60 9.09
N GLU A 899 22.84 24.69 7.77
CA GLU A 899 22.86 25.98 7.05
C GLU A 899 21.57 26.81 7.25
N ILE A 900 20.42 26.15 7.30
CA ILE A 900 19.12 26.81 7.51
C ILE A 900 18.94 27.26 8.97
N THR A 901 19.44 26.49 9.92
CA THR A 901 19.28 26.74 11.36
C THR A 901 20.41 27.53 12.00
N GLY A 902 21.54 27.73 11.31
CA GLY A 902 22.70 28.43 11.81
C GLY A 902 23.43 27.72 12.98
N GLN A 903 23.23 26.43 13.13
CA GLN A 903 23.92 25.62 14.15
C GLN A 903 25.25 25.07 13.58
N LEU A 904 26.34 25.60 14.10
CA LEU A 904 27.67 25.03 13.89
C LEU A 904 27.85 23.77 14.75
N ASN A 905 28.24 22.65 14.12
CA ASN A 905 28.65 21.45 14.85
C ASN A 905 29.89 21.73 15.72
N LEU A 906 29.72 21.63 17.03
CA LEU A 906 30.77 21.83 18.03
C LEU A 906 31.53 20.54 18.39
N PHE A 907 31.34 19.46 17.63
CA PHE A 907 32.01 18.16 17.88
C PHE A 907 32.55 17.54 16.59
N THR A 908 33.64 18.10 16.10
CA THR A 908 34.60 17.37 15.28
C THR A 908 35.98 17.77 15.76
N ASP A 909 36.53 16.95 16.66
CA ASP A 909 37.96 16.65 16.80
C ASP A 909 38.15 15.72 18.02
N GLU A 910 38.33 14.45 17.74
CA GLU A 910 39.24 13.43 18.24
C GLU A 910 38.82 12.03 17.84
#